data_0ca73cc4a5020a7cfe6a01113afb56bf
#
_entry.id   0ca73cc4a5020a7cfe6a01113afb56bf
#
_cell.length_a   1.000
_cell.length_b   1.000
_cell.length_c   1.000
_cell.angle_alpha   90.00
_cell.angle_beta   90.00
_cell.angle_gamma   90.00
#
_symmetry.space_group_name_H-M   'P 1'
#
loop_
_entity.id
_entity.type
_entity.pdbx_description
1 polymer ?
#
loop_
_entity_poly.entity_id
_entity_poly.type
_entity_poly.pdbx_seq_one_letter_code
_entity_poly.pdbx_strand_id
1 'polypeptide(L)'
;MDFEQVIMRLDEFWSEHGCLIWLPYNVQVGAGTMNPATVLRVLGPEPWNVAYVEPSIRPDDGRYGENPNRWQQFYQYQVILKPDPGNPQELYLDSLRALGIDPAVHDVRFVEDNWESPALGAWGLGWEVWLNGQEITQYTYFQQAGGMELDPVSVEITYGLERIVMVLQGAKSFPEIRWHQKVTYGDLLLRGEIEHCTYNFEVADVDNLHRMYDLYEAEAKLALERELVHPAHDYVLKCSHVFNVLDARGAIGVTERASYFVRMRDLARDVAQLMAGQREAMGYPLMNAFSVPDRAQEPAPSVVQPEGEGPFDFVLELGVEELPVGDLDHVLAALREALPRALDAARLACDEVTVQGTPRRVVVTVSGLAARQADSEQALRGPAVGIAYDDDGQPTRAAQGFARSRGVDVAALERREYDGREYVVAVIQEQGREAAAVLAELLPPILAGLHFGKSMRWNESGVYFARPVRWCVALLDEQVVPFEFAGVQSGRSSRGARPQGAPKIEIASATVYAEVMEAEGIVLDVRAREEQIMGRAAELAVEAGGQPSVDPALLREVANLVESPLPIMGGFDQTYLALPDAVLLAVMHKHQRYLPVVQDGKLLPHFIAVANGRDLDQDVVREGNQEVLRARYADAAYFYEADTQNPLDAFTPRLDTLTFQERLGSVLDKVRRLEDLVPALAELLGLDASQARDAQRAAALCKSDLATQLVVEFTSLQGIMGAHYARLSGEAEPVAQAIEQHYMPRSAGDRLPESLEGLAVGLADRLDSLVGLFAVGMRPTGAADPWGLRRAALGVIQMLVERNVSLSLRQALTLAAARMPLAVDPETLDDLGEFVMRRLEGYLREAGYRYDAVAAALAEQGDDPAAARRALDELTPWLERDDWEALLDNYARCVRITRSLEERLAVDPALFTEQASRDLYEAYRQASEQVAASPSVTTLMQALASLGPVIARFFDDVLVMAEDLAVRQNRLALLQGIGALSEGLVDLSQMEGF
;
A
#
# COMPACT_ATOMS: atom_id res chain seq x y z
N MET A 1 39.25 0.88 -13.42
CA MET A 1 38.94 1.43 -14.77
C MET A 1 38.70 2.92 -14.65
N ASP A 2 39.05 3.71 -15.72
CA ASP A 2 38.69 5.12 -15.84
C ASP A 2 37.26 5.24 -16.37
N PHE A 3 36.62 6.41 -16.19
CA PHE A 3 35.22 6.63 -16.58
C PHE A 3 34.91 6.23 -18.04
N GLU A 4 35.74 6.69 -18.97
CA GLU A 4 35.59 6.34 -20.40
C GLU A 4 35.73 4.83 -20.65
N GLN A 5 36.62 4.15 -19.89
CA GLN A 5 36.83 2.71 -20.05
C GLN A 5 35.61 1.90 -19.60
N VAL A 6 34.86 2.38 -18.61
CA VAL A 6 33.62 1.77 -18.20
C VAL A 6 32.59 1.82 -19.32
N ILE A 7 32.44 2.99 -19.96
CA ILE A 7 31.54 3.14 -21.13
C ILE A 7 31.96 2.18 -22.26
N MET A 8 33.21 2.19 -22.65
CA MET A 8 33.73 1.32 -23.72
C MET A 8 33.54 -0.17 -23.39
N ARG A 9 33.67 -0.56 -22.13
CA ARG A 9 33.50 -1.94 -21.72
C ARG A 9 32.05 -2.38 -21.74
N LEU A 10 31.12 -1.48 -21.38
CA LEU A 10 29.68 -1.72 -21.51
C LEU A 10 29.24 -1.80 -22.98
N ASP A 11 29.77 -0.90 -23.83
CA ASP A 11 29.53 -0.95 -25.29
C ASP A 11 29.97 -2.29 -25.88
N GLU A 12 31.18 -2.77 -25.53
CA GLU A 12 31.70 -4.07 -25.97
C GLU A 12 30.79 -5.21 -25.52
N PHE A 13 30.48 -5.25 -24.19
CA PHE A 13 29.66 -6.28 -23.61
C PHE A 13 28.28 -6.36 -24.27
N TRP A 14 27.57 -5.25 -24.35
CA TRP A 14 26.21 -5.24 -24.88
C TRP A 14 26.16 -5.47 -26.39
N SER A 15 27.18 -5.01 -27.11
CA SER A 15 27.33 -5.32 -28.55
C SER A 15 27.50 -6.82 -28.78
N GLU A 16 28.32 -7.50 -27.97
CA GLU A 16 28.50 -8.96 -28.03
C GLU A 16 27.22 -9.73 -27.70
N HIS A 17 26.31 -9.11 -26.90
CA HIS A 17 25.00 -9.67 -26.56
C HIS A 17 23.87 -9.20 -27.49
N GLY A 18 24.21 -8.67 -28.67
CA GLY A 18 23.27 -8.37 -29.74
C GLY A 18 22.56 -7.02 -29.63
N CYS A 19 23.02 -6.12 -28.79
CA CYS A 19 22.52 -4.76 -28.74
C CYS A 19 23.20 -3.89 -29.83
N LEU A 20 22.41 -3.05 -30.46
CA LEU A 20 22.91 -1.96 -31.31
C LEU A 20 23.44 -0.86 -30.36
N ILE A 21 24.69 -0.42 -30.58
CA ILE A 21 25.23 0.70 -29.83
C ILE A 21 24.76 1.99 -30.47
N TRP A 22 23.96 2.76 -29.73
CA TRP A 22 23.40 4.04 -30.13
C TRP A 22 24.21 5.20 -29.58
N LEU A 23 23.87 6.40 -29.95
CA LEU A 23 24.56 7.62 -29.54
C LEU A 23 23.66 8.49 -28.65
N PRO A 24 24.24 9.36 -27.79
CA PRO A 24 23.48 10.32 -26.98
C PRO A 24 22.57 11.17 -27.85
N TYR A 25 21.43 11.58 -27.28
CA TYR A 25 20.51 12.45 -28.01
C TYR A 25 20.98 13.90 -28.00
N ASN A 26 20.61 14.64 -29.04
CA ASN A 26 21.00 16.02 -29.21
C ASN A 26 20.07 17.05 -28.52
N VAL A 27 19.03 16.60 -27.87
CA VAL A 27 18.13 17.42 -27.05
C VAL A 27 18.26 16.98 -25.61
N GLN A 28 18.22 17.91 -24.67
CA GLN A 28 18.34 17.62 -23.24
C GLN A 28 17.23 16.67 -22.76
N VAL A 29 17.61 15.66 -22.02
CA VAL A 29 16.71 14.67 -21.42
C VAL A 29 16.93 14.59 -19.91
N GLY A 30 15.87 14.31 -19.13
CA GLY A 30 15.96 14.07 -17.70
C GLY A 30 16.33 12.64 -17.34
N ALA A 31 16.25 11.73 -18.33
CA ALA A 31 16.66 10.33 -18.21
C ALA A 31 16.88 9.72 -19.58
N GLY A 32 17.73 8.70 -19.68
CA GLY A 32 17.96 7.94 -20.90
C GLY A 32 16.68 7.37 -21.53
N THR A 33 15.70 7.05 -20.72
CA THR A 33 14.35 6.65 -21.14
C THR A 33 13.69 7.62 -22.12
N MET A 34 13.97 8.91 -22.00
CA MET A 34 13.37 9.95 -22.86
C MET A 34 13.98 10.02 -24.26
N ASN A 35 15.14 9.40 -24.48
CA ASN A 35 15.73 9.29 -25.80
C ASN A 35 14.77 8.55 -26.75
N PRO A 36 14.55 9.02 -28.00
CA PRO A 36 13.74 8.31 -28.99
C PRO A 36 14.11 6.85 -29.21
N ALA A 37 15.40 6.47 -29.01
CA ALA A 37 15.85 5.08 -29.07
C ALA A 37 15.22 4.19 -27.99
N THR A 38 14.72 4.76 -26.91
CA THR A 38 13.93 4.07 -25.90
C THR A 38 12.45 4.36 -26.09
N VAL A 39 11.95 5.54 -25.69
CA VAL A 39 10.51 5.81 -25.54
C VAL A 39 9.69 5.60 -26.81
N LEU A 40 10.25 5.84 -27.98
CA LEU A 40 9.55 5.63 -29.27
C LEU A 40 9.76 4.22 -29.84
N ARG A 41 10.87 3.56 -29.51
CA ARG A 41 11.21 2.24 -30.04
C ARG A 41 10.66 1.07 -29.23
N VAL A 42 10.28 1.29 -27.98
CA VAL A 42 9.55 0.27 -27.21
C VAL A 42 8.12 0.07 -27.70
N LEU A 43 7.57 1.02 -28.47
CA LEU A 43 6.22 0.94 -29.06
C LEU A 43 6.14 -0.10 -30.19
N GLY A 44 4.98 -0.71 -30.34
CA GLY A 44 4.69 -1.69 -31.40
C GLY A 44 5.40 -3.04 -31.24
N PRO A 45 5.25 -3.96 -32.21
CA PRO A 45 5.69 -5.35 -32.07
C PRO A 45 7.17 -5.61 -32.46
N GLU A 46 7.86 -4.61 -33.01
CA GLU A 46 9.20 -4.79 -33.53
C GLU A 46 10.22 -5.12 -32.41
N PRO A 47 11.06 -6.16 -32.54
CA PRO A 47 12.13 -6.40 -31.61
C PRO A 47 13.15 -5.27 -31.64
N TRP A 48 13.71 -4.92 -30.46
CA TRP A 48 14.62 -3.81 -30.32
C TRP A 48 15.60 -4.02 -29.17
N ASN A 49 16.86 -4.22 -29.48
CA ASN A 49 17.94 -4.32 -28.50
C ASN A 49 18.92 -3.17 -28.76
N VAL A 50 19.05 -2.28 -27.79
CA VAL A 50 19.91 -1.09 -27.92
C VAL A 50 20.61 -0.80 -26.61
N ALA A 51 21.85 -0.28 -26.71
CA ALA A 51 22.60 0.21 -25.56
C ALA A 51 23.29 1.54 -25.93
N TYR A 52 23.37 2.48 -25.00
CA TYR A 52 24.00 3.79 -25.22
C TYR A 52 24.23 4.55 -23.91
N VAL A 53 25.24 5.45 -23.93
CA VAL A 53 25.42 6.44 -22.88
C VAL A 53 24.51 7.65 -23.12
N GLU A 54 23.89 8.18 -22.07
CA GLU A 54 23.02 9.37 -22.16
C GLU A 54 23.36 10.37 -21.05
N PRO A 55 23.85 11.58 -21.41
CA PRO A 55 23.91 12.68 -20.44
C PRO A 55 22.52 13.10 -20.03
N SER A 56 22.19 12.92 -18.75
CA SER A 56 20.88 13.25 -18.19
C SER A 56 20.96 14.50 -17.33
N ILE A 57 19.93 15.34 -17.40
CA ILE A 57 19.90 16.65 -16.72
C ILE A 57 18.64 16.72 -15.86
N ARG A 58 18.87 16.88 -14.54
CA ARG A 58 17.82 17.08 -13.54
C ARG A 58 18.15 18.32 -12.71
N PRO A 59 17.60 19.49 -13.04
CA PRO A 59 17.84 20.73 -12.33
C PRO A 59 17.67 20.61 -10.81
N ASP A 60 16.66 19.86 -10.34
CA ASP A 60 16.38 19.66 -8.92
C ASP A 60 17.49 18.92 -8.14
N ASP A 61 18.31 18.14 -8.85
CA ASP A 61 19.45 17.42 -8.26
C ASP A 61 20.69 18.30 -8.09
N GLY A 62 20.68 19.54 -8.55
CA GLY A 62 21.78 20.48 -8.43
C GLY A 62 22.14 20.76 -6.96
N ARG A 63 23.45 20.79 -6.66
CA ARG A 63 23.99 21.09 -5.32
C ARG A 63 25.28 21.92 -5.40
N TYR A 64 25.45 22.71 -6.45
CA TYR A 64 26.64 23.57 -6.69
C TYR A 64 27.97 22.80 -6.63
N GLY A 65 27.92 21.48 -6.82
CA GLY A 65 29.09 20.61 -6.69
C GLY A 65 29.51 20.31 -5.24
N GLU A 66 28.75 20.73 -4.25
CA GLU A 66 29.04 20.53 -2.83
C GLU A 66 28.64 19.13 -2.33
N ASN A 67 27.66 18.48 -3.01
CA ASN A 67 27.29 17.10 -2.70
C ASN A 67 28.29 16.11 -3.32
N PRO A 68 28.72 15.08 -2.58
CA PRO A 68 29.71 14.13 -3.07
C PRO A 68 29.23 13.25 -4.23
N ASN A 69 27.93 12.93 -4.33
CA ASN A 69 27.40 11.95 -5.26
C ASN A 69 26.06 12.32 -5.93
N ARG A 70 25.73 13.63 -5.99
CA ARG A 70 24.51 14.16 -6.61
C ARG A 70 24.77 15.50 -7.28
N TRP A 71 24.63 15.51 -8.62
CA TRP A 71 24.77 16.70 -9.47
C TRP A 71 23.58 16.81 -10.43
N GLN A 72 23.31 18.00 -10.92
CA GLN A 72 22.22 18.23 -11.87
C GLN A 72 22.46 17.55 -13.22
N GLN A 73 23.72 17.37 -13.64
CA GLN A 73 24.09 16.60 -14.81
C GLN A 73 24.84 15.34 -14.39
N PHE A 74 24.44 14.20 -14.94
CA PHE A 74 25.04 12.88 -14.70
C PHE A 74 24.88 12.01 -15.93
N TYR A 75 25.61 10.90 -16.01
CA TYR A 75 25.60 10.00 -17.15
C TYR A 75 24.91 8.69 -16.79
N GLN A 76 23.93 8.35 -17.60
CA GLN A 76 23.30 7.03 -17.54
C GLN A 76 23.81 6.17 -18.71
N TYR A 77 24.01 4.88 -18.46
CA TYR A 77 24.18 3.93 -19.55
C TYR A 77 22.86 3.15 -19.67
N GLN A 78 22.20 3.32 -20.79
CA GLN A 78 20.83 2.85 -21.04
C GLN A 78 20.85 1.60 -21.89
N VAL A 79 20.10 0.56 -21.48
CA VAL A 79 19.92 -0.67 -22.26
C VAL A 79 18.45 -0.98 -22.38
N ILE A 80 18.00 -1.34 -23.57
CA ILE A 80 16.66 -1.88 -23.83
C ILE A 80 16.80 -3.24 -24.48
N LEU A 81 16.09 -4.22 -23.91
CA LEU A 81 15.94 -5.56 -24.44
C LEU A 81 14.46 -5.82 -24.74
N LYS A 82 14.11 -5.98 -25.99
CA LYS A 82 12.74 -6.21 -26.45
C LYS A 82 12.70 -7.29 -27.53
N PRO A 83 11.97 -8.41 -27.29
CA PRO A 83 11.28 -8.78 -26.06
C PRO A 83 12.26 -9.16 -24.93
N ASP A 84 11.70 -9.45 -23.74
CA ASP A 84 12.45 -10.04 -22.62
C ASP A 84 13.22 -11.28 -23.05
N PRO A 85 14.56 -11.33 -22.90
CA PRO A 85 15.37 -12.49 -23.34
C PRO A 85 15.18 -13.74 -22.46
N GLY A 86 14.50 -13.63 -21.33
CA GLY A 86 14.26 -14.72 -20.37
C GLY A 86 15.28 -14.83 -19.22
N ASN A 87 16.41 -14.14 -19.33
CA ASN A 87 17.47 -14.10 -18.32
C ASN A 87 18.11 -12.71 -18.17
N PRO A 88 17.34 -11.63 -18.18
CA PRO A 88 17.93 -10.29 -18.24
C PRO A 88 18.65 -9.89 -16.94
N GLN A 89 18.24 -10.42 -15.77
CA GLN A 89 18.97 -10.19 -14.52
C GLN A 89 20.36 -10.84 -14.53
N GLU A 90 20.48 -12.05 -15.07
CA GLU A 90 21.76 -12.72 -15.22
C GLU A 90 22.70 -11.96 -16.18
N LEU A 91 22.17 -11.50 -17.32
CA LEU A 91 22.93 -10.66 -18.26
C LEU A 91 23.42 -9.37 -17.60
N TYR A 92 22.56 -8.73 -16.81
CA TYR A 92 22.94 -7.55 -16.04
C TYR A 92 24.10 -7.85 -15.06
N LEU A 93 23.99 -8.92 -14.26
CA LEU A 93 25.05 -9.31 -13.34
C LEU A 93 26.36 -9.69 -14.05
N ASP A 94 26.28 -10.30 -15.22
CA ASP A 94 27.45 -10.59 -16.06
C ASP A 94 28.10 -9.32 -16.59
N SER A 95 27.31 -8.28 -16.91
CA SER A 95 27.84 -6.97 -17.26
C SER A 95 28.62 -6.32 -16.11
N LEU A 96 28.15 -6.45 -14.87
CA LEU A 96 28.89 -5.99 -13.68
C LEU A 96 30.21 -6.76 -13.50
N ARG A 97 30.21 -8.07 -13.72
CA ARG A 97 31.46 -8.87 -13.74
C ARG A 97 32.42 -8.42 -14.82
N ALA A 98 31.91 -8.07 -16.00
CA ALA A 98 32.74 -7.51 -17.08
C ALA A 98 33.40 -6.18 -16.70
N LEU A 99 32.77 -5.40 -15.81
CA LEU A 99 33.35 -4.19 -15.24
C LEU A 99 34.32 -4.48 -14.07
N GLY A 100 34.40 -5.73 -13.60
CA GLY A 100 35.23 -6.12 -12.45
C GLY A 100 34.53 -6.05 -11.11
N ILE A 101 33.20 -5.91 -11.10
CA ILE A 101 32.37 -5.98 -9.89
C ILE A 101 31.89 -7.43 -9.75
N ASP A 102 32.43 -8.16 -8.76
CA ASP A 102 32.05 -9.55 -8.52
C ASP A 102 30.94 -9.63 -7.46
N PRO A 103 29.71 -10.11 -7.81
CA PRO A 103 28.65 -10.31 -6.85
C PRO A 103 28.98 -11.31 -5.71
N ALA A 104 30.03 -12.12 -5.85
CA ALA A 104 30.49 -13.00 -4.77
C ALA A 104 31.26 -12.25 -3.67
N VAL A 105 31.72 -11.04 -3.95
CA VAL A 105 32.47 -10.18 -3.02
C VAL A 105 31.59 -9.08 -2.44
N HIS A 106 30.69 -8.56 -3.27
CA HIS A 106 29.83 -7.42 -2.97
C HIS A 106 28.39 -7.84 -2.65
N ASP A 107 27.72 -7.12 -1.76
CA ASP A 107 26.28 -7.24 -1.54
C ASP A 107 25.53 -6.56 -2.70
N VAL A 108 25.00 -7.36 -3.62
CA VAL A 108 24.16 -6.90 -4.74
C VAL A 108 22.72 -7.28 -4.47
N ARG A 109 21.84 -6.29 -4.31
CA ARG A 109 20.41 -6.50 -4.00
C ARG A 109 19.53 -5.82 -5.03
N PHE A 110 18.43 -6.48 -5.36
CA PHE A 110 17.33 -5.95 -6.14
C PHE A 110 16.23 -5.51 -5.16
N VAL A 111 16.06 -4.21 -5.00
CA VAL A 111 15.11 -3.59 -4.07
C VAL A 111 13.95 -3.04 -4.88
N GLU A 112 12.72 -3.33 -4.48
CA GLU A 112 11.53 -2.92 -5.20
C GLU A 112 11.57 -1.44 -5.60
N ASP A 113 11.34 -1.18 -6.90
CA ASP A 113 11.04 0.13 -7.45
C ASP A 113 9.90 0.04 -8.48
N ASN A 114 8.90 0.87 -8.29
CA ASN A 114 7.76 0.99 -9.18
C ASN A 114 7.89 2.30 -9.96
N TRP A 115 8.67 2.25 -11.03
CA TRP A 115 9.01 3.41 -11.81
C TRP A 115 7.83 3.95 -12.62
N GLU A 116 7.64 5.27 -12.60
CA GLU A 116 6.70 5.96 -13.47
C GLU A 116 7.23 7.33 -13.95
N SER A 117 6.84 7.72 -15.15
CA SER A 117 7.05 9.05 -15.71
C SER A 117 5.72 9.65 -16.13
N PRO A 118 5.11 10.49 -15.27
CA PRO A 118 3.83 11.13 -15.58
C PRO A 118 3.88 12.00 -16.85
N ALA A 119 5.02 12.62 -17.14
CA ALA A 119 5.23 13.44 -18.33
C ALA A 119 5.20 12.63 -19.64
N LEU A 120 5.69 11.40 -19.62
CA LEU A 120 5.70 10.51 -20.76
C LEU A 120 4.50 9.58 -20.84
N GLY A 121 3.64 9.55 -19.79
CA GLY A 121 2.59 8.55 -19.69
C GLY A 121 3.17 7.12 -19.72
N ALA A 122 4.31 6.93 -19.06
CA ALA A 122 5.05 5.67 -19.02
C ALA A 122 5.16 5.15 -17.60
N TRP A 123 5.09 3.81 -17.45
CA TRP A 123 5.33 3.16 -16.17
C TRP A 123 5.80 1.72 -16.37
N GLY A 124 6.44 1.21 -15.33
CA GLY A 124 6.88 -0.18 -15.27
C GLY A 124 7.16 -0.62 -13.84
N LEU A 125 7.30 -1.93 -13.63
CA LEU A 125 7.64 -2.52 -12.36
C LEU A 125 9.05 -3.10 -12.43
N GLY A 126 9.80 -2.98 -11.33
CA GLY A 126 11.16 -3.43 -11.30
C GLY A 126 11.84 -3.22 -9.97
N TRP A 127 13.11 -2.86 -10.04
CA TRP A 127 13.98 -2.70 -8.89
C TRP A 127 15.00 -1.57 -9.09
N GLU A 128 15.41 -0.98 -7.99
CA GLU A 128 16.73 -0.39 -7.84
C GLU A 128 17.74 -1.51 -7.55
N VAL A 129 18.84 -1.56 -8.26
CA VAL A 129 19.95 -2.46 -7.92
C VAL A 129 20.92 -1.73 -7.02
N TRP A 130 21.09 -2.27 -5.83
CA TRP A 130 21.97 -1.73 -4.81
C TRP A 130 23.27 -2.52 -4.73
N LEU A 131 24.37 -1.81 -4.67
CA LEU A 131 25.72 -2.36 -4.45
C LEU A 131 26.24 -1.84 -3.12
N ASN A 132 26.41 -2.72 -2.14
CA ASN A 132 26.85 -2.37 -0.78
C ASN A 132 26.03 -1.22 -0.16
N GLY A 133 24.71 -1.21 -0.36
CA GLY A 133 23.79 -0.21 0.15
C GLY A 133 23.59 1.02 -0.75
N GLN A 134 24.35 1.17 -1.85
CA GLN A 134 24.18 2.28 -2.80
C GLN A 134 23.44 1.80 -4.05
N GLU A 135 22.39 2.51 -4.43
CA GLU A 135 21.74 2.36 -5.72
C GLU A 135 22.73 2.69 -6.84
N ILE A 136 22.91 1.74 -7.77
CA ILE A 136 23.80 1.91 -8.93
C ILE A 136 23.07 1.77 -10.26
N THR A 137 21.89 1.17 -10.27
CA THR A 137 21.14 0.87 -11.52
C THR A 137 19.66 0.85 -11.22
N GLN A 138 18.87 1.38 -12.14
CA GLN A 138 17.41 1.19 -12.18
C GLN A 138 17.12 0.12 -13.25
N TYR A 139 16.25 -0.83 -12.87
CA TYR A 139 15.95 -2.00 -13.69
C TYR A 139 14.44 -2.17 -13.76
N THR A 140 13.84 -2.03 -14.95
CA THR A 140 12.38 -1.90 -15.10
C THR A 140 11.85 -2.77 -16.23
N TYR A 141 10.73 -3.45 -15.99
CA TYR A 141 9.90 -4.03 -17.04
C TYR A 141 8.84 -3.01 -17.46
N PHE A 142 9.01 -2.43 -18.62
CA PHE A 142 8.06 -1.46 -19.15
C PHE A 142 6.70 -2.09 -19.45
N GLN A 143 5.65 -1.55 -18.85
CA GLN A 143 4.26 -1.95 -19.11
C GLN A 143 3.56 -0.99 -20.06
N GLN A 144 3.92 0.30 -20.02
CA GLN A 144 3.27 1.36 -20.78
C GLN A 144 4.27 2.45 -21.15
N ALA A 145 4.11 3.02 -22.35
CA ALA A 145 4.79 4.24 -22.80
C ALA A 145 3.85 5.06 -23.68
N GLY A 146 3.86 6.39 -23.51
CA GLY A 146 2.95 7.28 -24.23
C GLY A 146 1.46 6.97 -24.00
N GLY A 147 1.10 6.44 -22.84
CA GLY A 147 -0.27 6.00 -22.54
C GLY A 147 -0.71 4.73 -23.29
N MET A 148 0.19 4.04 -23.99
CA MET A 148 -0.08 2.81 -24.74
C MET A 148 0.54 1.62 -24.01
N GLU A 149 -0.22 0.55 -23.85
CA GLU A 149 0.31 -0.73 -23.35
C GLU A 149 1.34 -1.30 -24.31
N LEU A 150 2.41 -1.88 -23.77
CA LEU A 150 3.51 -2.46 -24.56
C LEU A 150 3.30 -3.96 -24.77
N ASP A 151 3.37 -4.38 -26.02
CA ASP A 151 3.35 -5.79 -26.42
C ASP A 151 4.27 -5.96 -27.66
N PRO A 152 5.39 -6.70 -27.53
CA PRO A 152 5.92 -7.32 -26.30
C PRO A 152 6.44 -6.30 -25.29
N VAL A 153 6.46 -6.70 -24.02
CA VAL A 153 7.08 -5.95 -22.92
C VAL A 153 8.59 -5.87 -23.15
N SER A 154 9.19 -4.74 -22.78
CA SER A 154 10.64 -4.53 -22.85
C SER A 154 11.25 -4.41 -21.46
N VAL A 155 12.50 -4.83 -21.35
CA VAL A 155 13.34 -4.63 -20.17
C VAL A 155 14.21 -3.41 -20.39
N GLU A 156 14.19 -2.48 -19.44
CA GLU A 156 15.08 -1.32 -19.37
C GLU A 156 16.08 -1.53 -18.24
N ILE A 157 17.36 -1.28 -18.51
CA ILE A 157 18.45 -1.30 -17.55
C ILE A 157 19.17 0.03 -17.65
N THR A 158 19.13 0.83 -16.58
CA THR A 158 19.67 2.18 -16.55
C THR A 158 20.77 2.27 -15.49
N TYR A 159 22.03 2.16 -15.92
CA TYR A 159 23.19 2.23 -15.02
C TYR A 159 23.48 3.69 -14.67
N GLY A 160 23.74 3.97 -13.38
CA GLY A 160 24.30 5.23 -12.90
C GLY A 160 25.83 5.17 -12.95
N LEU A 161 26.43 5.71 -14.01
CA LEU A 161 27.86 5.50 -14.30
C LEU A 161 28.76 6.05 -13.22
N GLU A 162 28.47 7.24 -12.69
CA GLU A 162 29.29 7.88 -11.65
C GLU A 162 29.40 7.00 -10.40
N ARG A 163 28.26 6.46 -9.93
CA ARG A 163 28.21 5.62 -8.74
C ARG A 163 28.97 4.31 -8.93
N ILE A 164 28.87 3.71 -10.11
CA ILE A 164 29.62 2.50 -10.48
C ILE A 164 31.12 2.79 -10.50
N VAL A 165 31.53 3.89 -11.15
CA VAL A 165 32.94 4.26 -11.25
C VAL A 165 33.53 4.63 -9.90
N MET A 166 32.75 5.29 -9.01
CA MET A 166 33.19 5.55 -7.62
C MET A 166 33.58 4.24 -6.92
N VAL A 167 32.72 3.20 -7.01
CA VAL A 167 33.03 1.90 -6.41
C VAL A 167 34.28 1.29 -7.03
N LEU A 168 34.41 1.31 -8.36
CA LEU A 168 35.57 0.72 -9.07
C LEU A 168 36.89 1.44 -8.77
N GLN A 169 36.85 2.74 -8.45
CA GLN A 169 38.05 3.54 -8.20
C GLN A 169 38.30 3.78 -6.71
N GLY A 170 37.33 3.47 -5.82
CA GLY A 170 37.38 3.87 -4.41
C GLY A 170 37.30 5.40 -4.24
N ALA A 171 36.65 6.11 -5.20
CA ALA A 171 36.48 7.55 -5.13
C ALA A 171 35.38 7.89 -4.13
N LYS A 172 35.55 8.98 -3.37
CA LYS A 172 34.60 9.40 -2.32
C LYS A 172 33.61 10.45 -2.78
N SER A 173 33.85 11.04 -3.95
CA SER A 173 33.00 12.08 -4.53
C SER A 173 33.14 12.11 -6.05
N PHE A 174 32.13 12.67 -6.74
CA PHE A 174 32.14 12.82 -8.21
C PHE A 174 33.35 13.60 -8.73
N PRO A 175 33.80 14.72 -8.11
CA PRO A 175 34.99 15.42 -8.54
C PRO A 175 36.27 14.58 -8.58
N GLU A 176 36.35 13.54 -7.71
CA GLU A 176 37.56 12.69 -7.62
C GLU A 176 37.59 11.57 -8.66
N ILE A 177 36.49 11.30 -9.33
CA ILE A 177 36.39 10.26 -10.38
C ILE A 177 37.40 10.56 -11.48
N ARG A 178 38.27 9.61 -11.77
CA ARG A 178 39.15 9.73 -12.94
C ARG A 178 38.36 9.48 -14.22
N TRP A 179 38.33 10.51 -15.05
CA TRP A 179 37.73 10.43 -16.39
C TRP A 179 38.68 9.72 -17.37
N HIS A 180 39.91 10.21 -17.41
CA HIS A 180 40.98 9.67 -18.28
C HIS A 180 42.35 9.96 -17.66
N GLN A 181 43.12 8.93 -17.37
CA GLN A 181 44.51 9.06 -16.82
C GLN A 181 44.58 9.98 -15.59
N LYS A 182 44.93 11.27 -15.79
CA LYS A 182 45.07 12.31 -14.75
C LYS A 182 43.92 13.32 -14.73
N VAL A 183 43.02 13.28 -15.69
CA VAL A 183 41.90 14.22 -15.80
C VAL A 183 40.75 13.66 -14.98
N THR A 184 40.23 14.48 -14.12
CA THR A 184 39.09 14.08 -13.24
C THR A 184 37.77 14.60 -13.78
N TYR A 185 36.67 14.00 -13.30
CA TYR A 185 35.30 14.44 -13.49
C TYR A 185 35.12 15.91 -13.08
N GLY A 186 35.69 16.27 -11.91
CA GLY A 186 35.68 17.62 -11.38
C GLY A 186 36.39 18.61 -12.29
N ASP A 187 37.55 18.25 -12.89
CA ASP A 187 38.29 19.12 -13.83
C ASP A 187 37.43 19.50 -15.05
N LEU A 188 36.54 18.60 -15.48
CA LEU A 188 35.74 18.79 -16.69
C LEU A 188 34.38 19.44 -16.42
N LEU A 189 33.71 19.07 -15.33
CA LEU A 189 32.26 19.33 -15.19
C LEU A 189 31.88 20.19 -13.98
N LEU A 190 32.73 20.32 -12.94
CA LEU A 190 32.38 21.05 -11.72
C LEU A 190 31.99 22.50 -11.97
N ARG A 191 32.71 23.19 -12.88
CA ARG A 191 32.37 24.58 -13.18
C ARG A 191 31.02 24.72 -13.85
N GLY A 192 30.69 23.80 -14.75
CA GLY A 192 29.37 23.72 -15.39
C GLY A 192 28.27 23.46 -14.40
N GLU A 193 28.48 22.54 -13.44
CA GLU A 193 27.52 22.24 -12.36
C GLU A 193 27.20 23.51 -11.56
N ILE A 194 28.21 24.25 -11.09
CA ILE A 194 28.02 25.48 -10.32
C ILE A 194 27.24 26.54 -11.14
N GLU A 195 27.59 26.73 -12.42
CA GLU A 195 26.94 27.71 -13.26
C GLU A 195 25.49 27.37 -13.58
N HIS A 196 25.19 26.09 -13.84
CA HIS A 196 23.82 25.63 -14.07
C HIS A 196 22.98 25.70 -12.80
N CYS A 197 23.51 25.34 -11.64
CA CYS A 197 22.82 25.52 -10.35
C CYS A 197 22.49 27.00 -10.11
N THR A 198 23.47 27.89 -10.30
CA THR A 198 23.24 29.33 -10.16
C THR A 198 22.13 29.81 -11.09
N TYR A 199 22.15 29.38 -12.36
CA TYR A 199 21.10 29.75 -13.31
C TYR A 199 19.74 29.20 -12.88
N ASN A 200 19.64 27.88 -12.58
CA ASN A 200 18.40 27.19 -12.30
C ASN A 200 17.72 27.70 -11.02
N PHE A 201 18.51 27.96 -9.95
CA PHE A 201 17.95 28.31 -8.64
C PHE A 201 17.87 29.82 -8.39
N GLU A 202 18.69 30.65 -9.06
CA GLU A 202 18.81 32.06 -8.70
C GLU A 202 18.46 33.00 -9.82
N VAL A 203 18.92 32.74 -11.08
CA VAL A 203 18.94 33.69 -12.18
C VAL A 203 17.80 33.50 -13.18
N ALA A 204 17.34 32.27 -13.41
CA ALA A 204 16.33 31.97 -14.41
C ALA A 204 15.06 32.82 -14.23
N ASP A 205 14.69 33.56 -15.29
CA ASP A 205 13.51 34.42 -15.30
C ASP A 205 12.23 33.61 -15.49
N VAL A 206 11.38 33.61 -14.49
CA VAL A 206 10.17 32.79 -14.42
C VAL A 206 9.18 33.12 -15.55
N ASP A 207 8.96 34.40 -15.83
CA ASP A 207 8.02 34.81 -16.87
C ASP A 207 8.49 34.38 -18.27
N ASN A 208 9.78 34.44 -18.51
CA ASN A 208 10.34 33.94 -19.77
C ASN A 208 10.26 32.44 -19.89
N LEU A 209 10.48 31.71 -18.81
CA LEU A 209 10.33 30.24 -18.79
C LEU A 209 8.89 29.80 -19.10
N HIS A 210 7.89 30.46 -18.50
CA HIS A 210 6.48 30.16 -18.83
C HIS A 210 6.18 30.42 -20.32
N ARG A 211 6.67 31.54 -20.87
CA ARG A 211 6.50 31.85 -22.29
C ARG A 211 7.24 30.85 -23.22
N MET A 212 8.43 30.42 -22.82
CA MET A 212 9.17 29.39 -23.54
C MET A 212 8.41 28.08 -23.56
N TYR A 213 7.86 27.67 -22.44
CA TYR A 213 7.04 26.46 -22.35
C TYR A 213 5.85 26.54 -23.33
N ASP A 214 5.06 27.61 -23.28
CA ASP A 214 3.88 27.78 -24.13
C ASP A 214 4.24 27.81 -25.62
N LEU A 215 5.38 28.39 -25.98
CA LEU A 215 5.88 28.37 -27.36
C LEU A 215 6.32 26.98 -27.79
N TYR A 216 7.01 26.24 -26.96
CA TYR A 216 7.41 24.86 -27.27
C TYR A 216 6.22 23.93 -27.38
N GLU A 217 5.20 24.07 -26.52
CA GLU A 217 3.96 23.33 -26.67
C GLU A 217 3.23 23.63 -28.00
N ALA A 218 3.19 24.90 -28.39
CA ALA A 218 2.56 25.29 -29.65
C ALA A 218 3.30 24.69 -30.86
N GLU A 219 4.64 24.68 -30.85
CA GLU A 219 5.46 24.07 -31.92
C GLU A 219 5.31 22.54 -31.93
N ALA A 220 5.19 21.88 -30.73
CA ALA A 220 4.90 20.45 -30.67
C ALA A 220 3.59 20.13 -31.35
N LYS A 221 2.52 20.89 -31.05
CA LYS A 221 1.20 20.73 -31.67
C LYS A 221 1.22 20.93 -33.16
N LEU A 222 1.95 21.97 -33.64
CA LEU A 222 2.12 22.24 -35.08
C LEU A 222 2.84 21.08 -35.80
N ALA A 223 3.87 20.51 -35.16
CA ALA A 223 4.58 19.36 -35.70
C ALA A 223 3.66 18.11 -35.78
N LEU A 224 2.84 17.86 -34.74
CA LEU A 224 1.86 16.77 -34.72
C LEU A 224 0.81 16.93 -35.84
N GLU A 225 0.27 18.14 -36.06
CA GLU A 225 -0.65 18.45 -37.15
C GLU A 225 -0.08 18.14 -38.56
N ARG A 226 1.26 18.14 -38.67
CA ARG A 226 2.00 17.82 -39.90
C ARG A 226 2.54 16.39 -39.91
N GLU A 227 2.17 15.55 -38.98
CA GLU A 227 2.59 14.15 -38.84
C GLU A 227 4.14 14.01 -38.69
N LEU A 228 4.80 14.97 -38.02
CA LEU A 228 6.23 15.00 -37.81
C LEU A 228 6.60 14.51 -36.42
N VAL A 229 6.77 13.20 -36.22
CA VAL A 229 7.01 12.54 -34.90
C VAL A 229 8.23 13.11 -34.19
N HIS A 230 9.41 13.05 -34.81
CA HIS A 230 10.67 13.44 -34.18
C HIS A 230 10.72 14.93 -33.78
N PRO A 231 10.36 15.91 -34.65
CA PRO A 231 10.27 17.31 -34.25
C PRO A 231 9.26 17.55 -33.11
N ALA A 232 8.11 16.83 -33.09
CA ALA A 232 7.13 16.94 -32.01
C ALA A 232 7.74 16.44 -30.70
N HIS A 233 8.42 15.30 -30.72
CA HIS A 233 9.11 14.76 -29.56
C HIS A 233 10.18 15.70 -29.00
N ASP A 234 11.00 16.33 -29.88
CA ASP A 234 11.99 17.31 -29.46
C ASP A 234 11.37 18.46 -28.65
N TYR A 235 10.20 18.93 -29.06
CA TYR A 235 9.50 19.99 -28.34
C TYR A 235 8.87 19.50 -27.05
N VAL A 236 8.42 18.25 -26.97
CA VAL A 236 7.99 17.63 -25.69
C VAL A 236 9.16 17.61 -24.69
N LEU A 237 10.37 17.22 -25.13
CA LEU A 237 11.56 17.22 -24.28
C LEU A 237 11.94 18.63 -23.82
N LYS A 238 11.83 19.64 -24.69
CA LYS A 238 12.06 21.04 -24.32
C LYS A 238 11.03 21.55 -23.31
N CYS A 239 9.75 21.17 -23.45
CA CYS A 239 8.72 21.43 -22.45
C CYS A 239 9.10 20.81 -21.10
N SER A 240 9.54 19.56 -21.09
CA SER A 240 9.96 18.85 -19.89
C SER A 240 11.16 19.54 -19.21
N HIS A 241 12.17 19.94 -19.97
CA HIS A 241 13.33 20.62 -19.41
C HIS A 241 12.96 21.99 -18.81
N VAL A 242 12.17 22.80 -19.50
CA VAL A 242 11.71 24.11 -18.98
C VAL A 242 10.85 23.93 -17.73
N PHE A 243 9.98 22.92 -17.71
CA PHE A 243 9.21 22.56 -16.53
C PHE A 243 10.14 22.24 -15.33
N ASN A 244 11.17 21.42 -15.54
CA ASN A 244 12.11 21.05 -14.47
C ASN A 244 12.88 22.28 -13.94
N VAL A 245 13.23 23.26 -14.79
CA VAL A 245 13.84 24.51 -14.36
C VAL A 245 12.86 25.38 -13.56
N LEU A 246 11.60 25.48 -13.99
CA LEU A 246 10.54 26.19 -13.23
C LEU A 246 10.30 25.55 -11.85
N ASP A 247 10.29 24.22 -11.81
CA ASP A 247 10.10 23.45 -10.57
C ASP A 247 11.30 23.65 -9.61
N ALA A 248 12.52 23.51 -10.10
CA ALA A 248 13.75 23.79 -9.35
C ALA A 248 13.83 25.25 -8.84
N ARG A 249 13.28 26.18 -9.61
CA ARG A 249 13.16 27.60 -9.23
C ARG A 249 12.13 27.84 -8.12
N GLY A 250 11.31 26.83 -7.79
CA GLY A 250 10.20 26.94 -6.86
C GLY A 250 9.03 27.77 -7.39
N ALA A 251 8.91 27.92 -8.71
CA ALA A 251 7.91 28.78 -9.37
C ALA A 251 6.60 28.04 -9.66
N ILE A 252 6.51 26.74 -9.42
CA ILE A 252 5.35 25.91 -9.75
C ILE A 252 4.72 25.31 -8.48
N GLY A 253 3.44 25.62 -8.27
CA GLY A 253 2.66 24.99 -7.19
C GLY A 253 2.19 23.58 -7.52
N VAL A 254 1.74 22.83 -6.51
CA VAL A 254 1.34 21.41 -6.66
C VAL A 254 0.24 21.21 -7.72
N THR A 255 -0.77 22.07 -7.75
CA THR A 255 -1.87 21.99 -8.71
C THR A 255 -1.41 22.34 -10.13
N GLU A 256 -0.58 23.38 -10.24
CA GLU A 256 0.00 23.81 -11.50
C GLU A 256 0.94 22.72 -12.05
N ARG A 257 1.75 22.09 -11.20
CA ARG A 257 2.58 20.93 -11.52
C ARG A 257 1.74 19.81 -12.15
N ALA A 258 0.59 19.48 -11.57
CA ALA A 258 -0.32 18.49 -12.14
C ALA A 258 -0.83 18.89 -13.53
N SER A 259 -1.11 20.19 -13.76
CA SER A 259 -1.52 20.71 -15.07
C SER A 259 -0.42 20.57 -16.11
N TYR A 260 0.83 20.89 -15.76
CA TYR A 260 1.99 20.70 -16.66
C TYR A 260 2.18 19.22 -17.02
N PHE A 261 2.05 18.31 -16.06
CA PHE A 261 2.13 16.89 -16.37
C PHE A 261 1.03 16.42 -17.31
N VAL A 262 -0.22 16.89 -17.15
CA VAL A 262 -1.30 16.57 -18.09
C VAL A 262 -0.97 17.07 -19.50
N ARG A 263 -0.52 18.33 -19.64
CA ARG A 263 -0.13 18.91 -20.93
C ARG A 263 0.98 18.13 -21.63
N MET A 264 2.05 17.79 -20.89
CA MET A 264 3.16 16.99 -21.43
C MET A 264 2.74 15.57 -21.79
N ARG A 265 1.96 14.91 -20.92
CA ARG A 265 1.47 13.55 -21.16
C ARG A 265 0.56 13.46 -22.38
N ASP A 266 -0.31 14.47 -22.60
CA ASP A 266 -1.16 14.50 -23.79
C ASP A 266 -0.33 14.62 -25.07
N LEU A 267 0.68 15.50 -25.09
CA LEU A 267 1.61 15.61 -26.20
C LEU A 267 2.41 14.31 -26.42
N ALA A 268 2.93 13.71 -25.34
CA ALA A 268 3.68 12.46 -25.42
C ALA A 268 2.82 11.30 -25.96
N ARG A 269 1.54 11.25 -25.56
CA ARG A 269 0.57 10.27 -26.07
C ARG A 269 0.34 10.45 -27.57
N ASP A 270 0.13 11.69 -28.01
CA ASP A 270 -0.12 11.99 -29.44
C ASP A 270 1.12 11.64 -30.29
N VAL A 271 2.33 11.94 -29.79
CA VAL A 271 3.61 11.52 -30.40
C VAL A 271 3.72 10.00 -30.51
N ALA A 272 3.38 9.28 -29.41
CA ALA A 272 3.46 7.82 -29.38
C ALA A 272 2.47 7.16 -30.34
N GLN A 273 1.22 7.66 -30.39
CA GLN A 273 0.20 7.17 -31.32
C GLN A 273 0.61 7.40 -32.78
N LEU A 274 1.12 8.60 -33.08
CA LEU A 274 1.61 8.92 -34.43
C LEU A 274 2.79 8.02 -34.83
N MET A 275 3.74 7.79 -33.91
CA MET A 275 4.87 6.88 -34.14
C MET A 275 4.40 5.46 -34.41
N ALA A 276 3.51 4.93 -33.59
CA ALA A 276 2.97 3.57 -33.75
C ALA A 276 2.25 3.41 -35.10
N GLY A 277 1.38 4.38 -35.46
CA GLY A 277 0.69 4.37 -36.74
C GLY A 277 1.63 4.44 -37.95
N GLN A 278 2.68 5.27 -37.91
CA GLN A 278 3.69 5.33 -38.98
C GLN A 278 4.45 4.00 -39.11
N ARG A 279 4.81 3.34 -37.98
CA ARG A 279 5.51 2.05 -38.02
C ARG A 279 4.62 0.95 -38.61
N GLU A 280 3.34 0.94 -38.24
CA GLU A 280 2.33 0.03 -38.83
C GLU A 280 2.18 0.24 -40.32
N ALA A 281 2.04 1.50 -40.77
CA ALA A 281 1.92 1.83 -42.20
C ALA A 281 3.17 1.43 -43.03
N MET A 282 4.34 1.39 -42.41
CA MET A 282 5.59 0.90 -43.00
C MET A 282 5.71 -0.64 -43.03
N GLY A 283 4.75 -1.36 -42.38
CA GLY A 283 4.79 -2.83 -42.24
C GLY A 283 5.88 -3.32 -41.31
N TYR A 284 6.24 -2.56 -40.30
CA TYR A 284 7.22 -2.91 -39.26
C TYR A 284 8.58 -3.39 -39.83
N PRO A 285 9.35 -2.52 -40.47
CA PRO A 285 10.54 -2.92 -41.23
C PRO A 285 11.68 -3.54 -40.42
N LEU A 286 11.62 -3.45 -39.07
CA LEU A 286 12.61 -4.04 -38.18
C LEU A 286 12.19 -5.41 -37.57
N MET A 287 11.05 -6.00 -37.99
CA MET A 287 10.59 -7.31 -37.48
C MET A 287 11.63 -8.42 -37.53
N ASN A 288 12.53 -8.38 -38.51
CA ASN A 288 13.57 -9.40 -38.71
C ASN A 288 15.00 -8.84 -38.50
N ALA A 289 15.13 -7.66 -37.88
CA ALA A 289 16.42 -7.01 -37.71
C ALA A 289 17.24 -7.56 -36.54
N PHE A 290 16.56 -8.13 -35.54
CA PHE A 290 17.18 -8.71 -34.35
C PHE A 290 16.82 -10.18 -34.22
N SER A 291 17.77 -10.98 -33.73
CA SER A 291 17.52 -12.37 -33.41
C SER A 291 16.73 -12.42 -32.09
N VAL A 292 15.51 -12.86 -32.14
CA VAL A 292 14.74 -13.21 -30.92
C VAL A 292 15.16 -14.64 -30.52
N PRO A 293 15.57 -14.88 -29.28
CA PRO A 293 15.90 -16.23 -28.85
C PRO A 293 14.70 -17.16 -29.05
N ASP A 294 14.91 -18.24 -29.80
CA ASP A 294 13.91 -19.29 -29.94
C ASP A 294 13.80 -20.01 -28.59
N ARG A 295 12.72 -19.79 -27.88
CA ARG A 295 12.42 -20.54 -26.65
C ARG A 295 11.98 -21.93 -27.06
N ALA A 296 12.96 -22.84 -27.25
CA ALA A 296 12.66 -24.24 -27.47
C ALA A 296 11.80 -24.76 -26.32
N GLN A 297 10.53 -24.99 -26.60
CA GLN A 297 9.63 -25.64 -25.65
C GLN A 297 10.08 -27.11 -25.55
N GLU A 298 10.71 -27.46 -24.44
CA GLU A 298 10.90 -28.84 -24.12
C GLU A 298 9.53 -29.52 -24.00
N PRO A 299 9.34 -30.71 -24.59
CA PRO A 299 8.06 -31.40 -24.49
C PRO A 299 7.74 -31.65 -22.99
N ALA A 300 6.51 -31.28 -22.60
CA ALA A 300 6.07 -31.51 -21.23
C ALA A 300 6.28 -32.98 -20.82
N PRO A 301 6.90 -33.25 -19.67
CA PRO A 301 7.06 -34.62 -19.17
C PRO A 301 5.67 -35.24 -18.99
N SER A 302 5.60 -36.57 -19.15
CA SER A 302 4.37 -37.32 -18.90
C SER A 302 4.08 -37.34 -17.39
N VAL A 303 2.80 -37.31 -17.00
CA VAL A 303 2.40 -37.53 -15.61
C VAL A 303 2.77 -38.96 -15.20
N VAL A 304 3.61 -39.06 -14.17
CA VAL A 304 4.04 -40.36 -13.62
C VAL A 304 3.77 -40.34 -12.11
N GLN A 305 3.05 -41.36 -11.64
CA GLN A 305 2.85 -41.57 -10.20
C GLN A 305 4.08 -42.27 -9.61
N PRO A 306 4.56 -41.88 -8.40
CA PRO A 306 5.57 -42.64 -7.70
C PRO A 306 5.15 -44.10 -7.48
N GLU A 307 6.12 -45.01 -7.44
CA GLU A 307 5.85 -46.42 -7.13
C GLU A 307 5.48 -46.59 -5.64
N GLY A 308 4.44 -47.37 -5.34
CA GLY A 308 3.99 -47.63 -3.98
C GLY A 308 2.55 -47.16 -3.68
N GLU A 309 2.10 -47.50 -2.48
CA GLU A 309 0.74 -47.16 -2.02
C GLU A 309 0.69 -45.82 -1.28
N GLY A 310 1.81 -45.09 -1.16
CA GLY A 310 1.95 -43.88 -0.39
C GLY A 310 1.91 -44.11 1.14
N PRO A 311 1.75 -43.04 1.96
CA PRO A 311 1.69 -41.64 1.56
C PRO A 311 2.99 -41.10 0.96
N PHE A 312 2.90 -40.01 0.19
CA PHE A 312 4.02 -39.39 -0.50
C PHE A 312 4.29 -37.99 0.05
N ASP A 313 5.51 -37.50 -0.15
CA ASP A 313 5.83 -36.09 0.12
C ASP A 313 5.81 -35.27 -1.18
N PHE A 314 5.29 -34.06 -1.11
CA PHE A 314 5.22 -33.16 -2.25
C PHE A 314 5.93 -31.83 -1.96
N VAL A 315 6.66 -31.34 -2.96
CA VAL A 315 7.21 -29.98 -2.93
C VAL A 315 6.84 -29.23 -4.21
N LEU A 316 6.41 -27.99 -4.03
CA LEU A 316 6.27 -26.99 -5.06
C LEU A 316 7.21 -25.83 -4.74
N GLU A 317 8.10 -25.47 -5.65
CA GLU A 317 8.84 -24.21 -5.63
C GLU A 317 8.45 -23.41 -6.88
N LEU A 318 7.92 -22.21 -6.65
CA LEU A 318 7.75 -21.22 -7.70
C LEU A 318 8.91 -20.22 -7.59
N GLY A 319 9.82 -20.29 -8.55
CA GLY A 319 10.98 -19.42 -8.62
C GLY A 319 10.67 -18.13 -9.36
N VAL A 320 10.97 -17.03 -8.73
CA VAL A 320 10.62 -15.68 -9.22
C VAL A 320 11.83 -14.76 -9.19
N GLU A 321 11.79 -13.68 -9.92
CA GLU A 321 12.63 -12.53 -9.64
C GLU A 321 12.17 -11.90 -8.32
N GLU A 322 12.98 -11.09 -7.68
CA GLU A 322 12.77 -10.68 -6.30
C GLU A 322 11.39 -10.05 -6.06
N LEU A 323 10.56 -10.73 -5.27
CA LEU A 323 9.24 -10.25 -4.86
C LEU A 323 9.36 -9.03 -3.95
N PRO A 324 8.45 -8.05 -4.09
CA PRO A 324 8.26 -7.02 -3.08
C PRO A 324 8.00 -7.62 -1.70
N VAL A 325 8.49 -6.95 -0.67
CA VAL A 325 8.40 -7.42 0.72
C VAL A 325 6.96 -7.76 1.13
N GLY A 326 6.02 -6.86 0.84
CA GLY A 326 4.60 -7.07 1.17
C GLY A 326 3.93 -8.15 0.33
N ASP A 327 4.33 -8.30 -0.93
CA ASP A 327 3.81 -9.32 -1.83
C ASP A 327 4.27 -10.72 -1.42
N LEU A 328 5.50 -10.86 -0.90
CA LEU A 328 5.98 -12.12 -0.32
C LEU A 328 5.09 -12.54 0.85
N ASP A 329 4.86 -11.67 1.82
CA ASP A 329 4.00 -11.98 2.97
C ASP A 329 2.57 -12.33 2.53
N HIS A 330 2.04 -11.60 1.56
CA HIS A 330 0.71 -11.82 1.03
C HIS A 330 0.57 -13.19 0.33
N VAL A 331 1.50 -13.54 -0.56
CA VAL A 331 1.45 -14.82 -1.28
C VAL A 331 1.61 -16.02 -0.36
N LEU A 332 2.47 -15.92 0.67
CA LEU A 332 2.63 -16.97 1.67
C LEU A 332 1.34 -17.17 2.46
N ALA A 333 0.67 -16.10 2.87
CA ALA A 333 -0.61 -16.17 3.57
C ALA A 333 -1.72 -16.74 2.69
N ALA A 334 -1.83 -16.29 1.45
CA ALA A 334 -2.83 -16.77 0.50
C ALA A 334 -2.70 -18.28 0.22
N LEU A 335 -1.48 -18.78 0.03
CA LEU A 335 -1.24 -20.21 -0.21
C LEU A 335 -1.49 -21.06 1.05
N ARG A 336 -1.17 -20.56 2.26
CA ARG A 336 -1.51 -21.25 3.52
C ARG A 336 -3.00 -21.49 3.68
N GLU A 337 -3.84 -20.59 3.13
CA GLU A 337 -5.28 -20.73 3.17
C GLU A 337 -5.83 -21.54 1.99
N ALA A 338 -5.37 -21.27 0.77
CA ALA A 338 -5.93 -21.82 -0.45
C ALA A 338 -5.59 -23.30 -0.65
N LEU A 339 -4.34 -23.70 -0.40
CA LEU A 339 -3.89 -25.05 -0.75
C LEU A 339 -4.51 -26.14 0.13
N PRO A 340 -4.57 -26.04 1.46
CA PRO A 340 -5.27 -27.05 2.28
C PRO A 340 -6.72 -27.23 1.88
N ARG A 341 -7.43 -26.14 1.61
CA ARG A 341 -8.82 -26.16 1.13
C ARG A 341 -8.96 -26.85 -0.22
N ALA A 342 -8.02 -26.61 -1.12
CA ALA A 342 -8.03 -27.20 -2.45
C ALA A 342 -7.74 -28.71 -2.41
N LEU A 343 -6.81 -29.15 -1.56
CA LEU A 343 -6.52 -30.57 -1.34
C LEU A 343 -7.71 -31.29 -0.71
N ASP A 344 -8.36 -30.68 0.28
CA ASP A 344 -9.59 -31.24 0.90
C ASP A 344 -10.72 -31.36 -0.12
N ALA A 345 -10.99 -30.29 -0.88
CA ALA A 345 -11.98 -30.30 -1.95
C ALA A 345 -11.67 -31.34 -3.03
N ALA A 346 -10.38 -31.58 -3.30
CA ALA A 346 -9.92 -32.64 -4.18
C ALA A 346 -9.92 -34.03 -3.52
N ARG A 347 -10.31 -34.18 -2.27
CA ARG A 347 -10.31 -35.44 -1.52
C ARG A 347 -8.91 -36.10 -1.45
N LEU A 348 -7.85 -35.31 -1.41
CA LEU A 348 -6.47 -35.73 -1.20
C LEU A 348 -6.09 -35.41 0.25
N ALA A 349 -6.12 -36.43 1.11
CA ALA A 349 -5.69 -36.30 2.49
C ALA A 349 -4.19 -36.06 2.57
N CYS A 350 -3.73 -35.27 3.52
CA CYS A 350 -2.33 -35.01 3.84
C CYS A 350 -2.17 -34.79 5.36
N ASP A 351 -0.94 -34.94 5.85
CA ASP A 351 -0.62 -34.75 7.28
C ASP A 351 -0.41 -33.25 7.57
N GLU A 352 0.47 -32.60 6.82
CA GLU A 352 0.82 -31.18 7.04
C GLU A 352 1.09 -30.45 5.71
N VAL A 353 0.69 -29.19 5.66
CA VAL A 353 1.02 -28.25 4.57
C VAL A 353 1.83 -27.09 5.15
N THR A 354 3.08 -26.96 4.75
CA THR A 354 3.96 -25.86 5.14
C THR A 354 4.19 -24.93 3.96
N VAL A 355 4.09 -23.61 4.19
CA VAL A 355 4.34 -22.58 3.17
C VAL A 355 5.40 -21.63 3.68
N GLN A 356 6.52 -21.56 2.97
CA GLN A 356 7.69 -20.76 3.28
C GLN A 356 8.13 -19.99 2.03
N GLY A 357 9.05 -19.06 2.16
CA GLY A 357 9.56 -18.35 1.01
C GLY A 357 10.65 -17.34 1.32
N THR A 358 11.31 -16.95 0.25
CA THR A 358 12.34 -15.91 0.20
C THR A 358 11.95 -14.88 -0.87
N PRO A 359 12.67 -13.75 -1.02
CA PRO A 359 12.39 -12.82 -2.13
C PRO A 359 12.32 -13.52 -3.50
N ARG A 360 13.07 -14.60 -3.72
CA ARG A 360 13.21 -15.25 -5.03
C ARG A 360 12.44 -16.54 -5.20
N ARG A 361 11.79 -17.05 -4.18
CA ARG A 361 11.03 -18.32 -4.24
C ARG A 361 9.89 -18.38 -3.25
N VAL A 362 8.80 -18.97 -3.71
CA VAL A 362 7.66 -19.37 -2.88
C VAL A 362 7.65 -20.90 -2.84
N VAL A 363 7.67 -21.47 -1.65
CA VAL A 363 7.82 -22.92 -1.46
C VAL A 363 6.64 -23.45 -0.66
N VAL A 364 6.04 -24.52 -1.18
CA VAL A 364 5.03 -25.30 -0.47
C VAL A 364 5.56 -26.74 -0.32
N THR A 365 5.52 -27.25 0.89
CA THR A 365 5.77 -28.66 1.18
C THR A 365 4.51 -29.29 1.77
N VAL A 366 4.18 -30.50 1.29
CA VAL A 366 3.06 -31.28 1.80
C VAL A 366 3.59 -32.64 2.21
N SER A 367 3.51 -32.99 3.48
CA SER A 367 3.91 -34.31 3.98
C SER A 367 2.72 -35.25 4.07
N GLY A 368 2.96 -36.53 3.89
CA GLY A 368 1.96 -37.55 4.06
C GLY A 368 0.77 -37.47 3.10
N LEU A 369 1.00 -37.01 1.85
CA LEU A 369 -0.06 -36.87 0.85
C LEU A 369 -0.54 -38.24 0.38
N ALA A 370 -1.85 -38.48 0.38
CA ALA A 370 -2.45 -39.73 -0.09
C ALA A 370 -2.08 -40.00 -1.57
N ALA A 371 -1.76 -41.24 -1.89
CA ALA A 371 -1.38 -41.67 -3.25
C ALA A 371 -2.49 -41.41 -4.28
N ARG A 372 -3.74 -41.37 -3.85
CA ARG A 372 -4.91 -41.11 -4.70
C ARG A 372 -6.05 -40.43 -3.91
N GLN A 373 -6.94 -39.83 -4.63
CA GLN A 373 -8.17 -39.28 -4.07
C GLN A 373 -8.98 -40.36 -3.37
N ALA A 374 -9.65 -40.04 -2.29
CA ALA A 374 -10.65 -40.93 -1.71
C ALA A 374 -11.78 -41.17 -2.74
N ASP A 375 -12.21 -42.43 -2.85
CA ASP A 375 -13.38 -42.76 -3.69
C ASP A 375 -14.61 -41.96 -3.19
N SER A 376 -15.46 -41.50 -4.11
CA SER A 376 -16.67 -40.80 -3.74
C SER A 376 -17.92 -41.53 -4.21
N GLU A 377 -18.92 -41.49 -3.38
CA GLU A 377 -20.25 -41.95 -3.71
C GLU A 377 -21.22 -40.78 -3.74
N GLN A 378 -21.73 -40.44 -4.90
CA GLN A 378 -22.75 -39.41 -5.05
C GLN A 378 -24.12 -40.04 -5.22
N ALA A 379 -25.00 -39.84 -4.26
CA ALA A 379 -26.40 -40.20 -4.34
C ALA A 379 -27.23 -39.07 -4.96
N LEU A 380 -27.52 -39.15 -6.24
CA LEU A 380 -28.29 -38.13 -6.98
C LEU A 380 -29.75 -38.47 -6.96
N ARG A 381 -30.57 -37.58 -6.36
CA ARG A 381 -32.04 -37.73 -6.29
C ARG A 381 -32.65 -37.57 -7.68
N GLY A 382 -33.45 -38.53 -8.08
CA GLY A 382 -34.22 -38.60 -9.31
C GLY A 382 -35.73 -38.40 -9.11
N PRO A 383 -36.57 -38.86 -10.04
CA PRO A 383 -38.02 -38.79 -9.92
C PRO A 383 -38.56 -39.61 -8.75
N ALA A 384 -39.74 -39.24 -8.24
CA ALA A 384 -40.43 -40.03 -7.23
C ALA A 384 -40.71 -41.46 -7.74
N VAL A 385 -40.66 -42.44 -6.82
CA VAL A 385 -40.83 -43.86 -7.18
C VAL A 385 -42.13 -44.12 -7.95
N GLY A 386 -43.25 -43.47 -7.63
CA GLY A 386 -44.51 -43.60 -8.33
C GLY A 386 -44.51 -42.97 -9.73
N ILE A 387 -43.43 -42.18 -10.12
CA ILE A 387 -43.25 -41.69 -11.50
C ILE A 387 -42.20 -42.55 -12.22
N ALA A 388 -41.27 -43.06 -11.45
CA ALA A 388 -40.15 -43.84 -11.94
C ALA A 388 -40.51 -45.29 -12.30
N TYR A 389 -41.49 -45.87 -11.68
CA TYR A 389 -41.98 -47.23 -11.94
C TYR A 389 -43.50 -47.20 -12.19
N ASP A 390 -43.96 -48.12 -13.06
CA ASP A 390 -45.39 -48.35 -13.35
C ASP A 390 -46.02 -49.31 -12.30
N ASP A 391 -47.30 -49.54 -12.42
CA ASP A 391 -48.09 -50.41 -11.53
C ASP A 391 -47.59 -51.87 -11.51
N ASP A 392 -46.89 -52.32 -12.59
CA ASP A 392 -46.27 -53.65 -12.70
C ASP A 392 -44.78 -53.65 -12.24
N GLY A 393 -44.32 -52.55 -11.70
CA GLY A 393 -42.97 -52.37 -11.19
C GLY A 393 -41.88 -52.23 -12.27
N GLN A 394 -42.26 -51.97 -13.54
CA GLN A 394 -41.34 -51.76 -14.61
C GLN A 394 -40.86 -50.31 -14.68
N PRO A 395 -39.58 -50.04 -15.03
CA PRO A 395 -39.05 -48.70 -15.12
C PRO A 395 -39.68 -47.89 -16.26
N THR A 396 -40.24 -46.75 -15.95
CA THR A 396 -40.86 -45.82 -16.91
C THR A 396 -39.77 -45.08 -17.71
N ARG A 397 -40.21 -44.33 -18.73
CA ARG A 397 -39.33 -43.44 -19.50
C ARG A 397 -38.63 -42.40 -18.60
N ALA A 398 -39.22 -42.00 -17.47
CA ALA A 398 -38.64 -41.09 -16.51
C ALA A 398 -37.43 -41.72 -15.79
N ALA A 399 -37.57 -42.96 -15.31
CA ALA A 399 -36.46 -43.69 -14.69
C ALA A 399 -35.36 -44.01 -15.72
N GLN A 400 -35.72 -44.47 -16.92
CA GLN A 400 -34.74 -44.75 -17.98
C GLN A 400 -33.98 -43.50 -18.43
N GLY A 401 -34.69 -42.36 -18.55
CA GLY A 401 -34.10 -41.07 -18.90
C GLY A 401 -33.15 -40.55 -17.81
N PHE A 402 -33.56 -40.68 -16.58
CA PHE A 402 -32.72 -40.32 -15.42
C PHE A 402 -31.45 -41.19 -15.36
N ALA A 403 -31.59 -42.52 -15.39
CA ALA A 403 -30.45 -43.44 -15.39
C ALA A 403 -29.44 -43.15 -16.52
N ARG A 404 -29.97 -42.97 -17.75
CA ARG A 404 -29.16 -42.62 -18.92
C ARG A 404 -28.46 -41.27 -18.79
N SER A 405 -29.12 -40.29 -18.24
CA SER A 405 -28.51 -38.94 -18.01
C SER A 405 -27.41 -38.97 -16.96
N ARG A 406 -27.38 -40.00 -16.13
CA ARG A 406 -26.39 -40.19 -15.07
C ARG A 406 -25.38 -41.30 -15.35
N GLY A 407 -25.47 -41.95 -16.52
CA GLY A 407 -24.53 -42.98 -16.93
C GLY A 407 -24.64 -44.30 -16.14
N VAL A 408 -25.77 -44.54 -15.45
CA VAL A 408 -25.99 -45.74 -14.66
C VAL A 408 -27.04 -46.62 -15.33
N ASP A 409 -26.95 -47.93 -15.04
CA ASP A 409 -27.99 -48.86 -15.47
C ASP A 409 -29.31 -48.57 -14.71
N VAL A 410 -30.45 -48.66 -15.38
CA VAL A 410 -31.74 -48.41 -14.72
C VAL A 410 -32.00 -49.41 -13.58
N ALA A 411 -31.43 -50.64 -13.69
CA ALA A 411 -31.52 -51.65 -12.66
C ALA A 411 -30.66 -51.35 -11.43
N ALA A 412 -29.67 -50.45 -11.54
CA ALA A 412 -28.83 -49.98 -10.43
C ALA A 412 -29.39 -48.79 -9.67
N LEU A 413 -30.58 -48.27 -10.05
CA LEU A 413 -31.27 -47.23 -9.32
C LEU A 413 -31.75 -47.72 -7.96
N GLU A 414 -31.35 -47.05 -6.89
CA GLU A 414 -31.79 -47.31 -5.53
C GLU A 414 -33.05 -46.54 -5.22
N ARG A 415 -33.85 -47.06 -4.22
CA ARG A 415 -34.95 -46.32 -3.65
C ARG A 415 -34.53 -45.75 -2.31
N ARG A 416 -34.65 -44.45 -2.13
CA ARG A 416 -34.41 -43.77 -0.85
C ARG A 416 -35.52 -42.81 -0.52
N GLU A 417 -35.84 -42.73 0.78
CA GLU A 417 -36.88 -41.81 1.27
C GLU A 417 -36.29 -40.43 1.55
N TYR A 418 -36.96 -39.39 1.06
CA TYR A 418 -36.67 -38.01 1.37
C TYR A 418 -37.98 -37.28 1.70
N ASP A 419 -38.03 -36.60 2.83
CA ASP A 419 -39.19 -35.82 3.27
C ASP A 419 -40.54 -36.63 3.25
N GLY A 420 -40.48 -37.90 3.69
CA GLY A 420 -41.66 -38.79 3.71
C GLY A 420 -42.14 -39.29 2.35
N ARG A 421 -41.31 -39.17 1.28
CA ARG A 421 -41.62 -39.72 -0.06
C ARG A 421 -40.42 -40.51 -0.62
N GLU A 422 -40.71 -41.61 -1.28
CA GLU A 422 -39.68 -42.41 -1.94
C GLU A 422 -39.32 -41.85 -3.32
N TYR A 423 -38.03 -41.77 -3.60
CA TYR A 423 -37.42 -41.34 -4.84
C TYR A 423 -36.47 -42.39 -5.35
N VAL A 424 -36.31 -42.48 -6.65
CA VAL A 424 -35.16 -43.21 -7.21
C VAL A 424 -33.90 -42.36 -7.09
N VAL A 425 -32.80 -43.04 -6.79
CA VAL A 425 -31.52 -42.40 -6.59
C VAL A 425 -30.46 -43.13 -7.44
N ALA A 426 -29.72 -42.39 -8.25
CA ALA A 426 -28.56 -42.89 -8.93
C ALA A 426 -27.36 -42.75 -8.02
N VAL A 427 -26.77 -43.86 -7.64
CA VAL A 427 -25.51 -43.87 -6.88
C VAL A 427 -24.37 -43.96 -7.90
N ILE A 428 -23.62 -42.87 -8.01
CA ILE A 428 -22.44 -42.81 -8.87
C ILE A 428 -21.23 -43.06 -7.99
N GLN A 429 -20.52 -44.12 -8.24
CA GLN A 429 -19.18 -44.36 -7.64
C GLN A 429 -18.12 -43.77 -8.55
N GLU A 430 -17.41 -42.80 -8.07
CA GLU A 430 -16.27 -42.21 -8.72
C GLU A 430 -14.99 -42.73 -8.05
N GLN A 431 -14.19 -43.46 -8.80
CA GLN A 431 -12.89 -43.93 -8.30
C GLN A 431 -11.95 -42.73 -8.19
N GLY A 432 -11.24 -42.63 -7.07
CA GLY A 432 -10.24 -41.61 -6.86
C GLY A 432 -9.15 -41.68 -7.93
N ARG A 433 -8.69 -40.53 -8.38
CA ARG A 433 -7.60 -40.37 -9.35
C ARG A 433 -6.25 -40.36 -8.60
N GLU A 434 -5.16 -40.65 -9.27
CA GLU A 434 -3.79 -40.58 -8.75
C GLU A 434 -3.43 -39.14 -8.37
N ALA A 435 -2.69 -38.99 -7.27
CA ALA A 435 -2.31 -37.68 -6.72
C ALA A 435 -1.53 -36.82 -7.72
N ALA A 436 -0.58 -37.39 -8.47
CA ALA A 436 0.19 -36.67 -9.48
C ALA A 436 -0.71 -36.02 -10.56
N ALA A 437 -1.72 -36.76 -11.04
CA ALA A 437 -2.66 -36.24 -12.05
C ALA A 437 -3.56 -35.13 -11.48
N VAL A 438 -3.99 -35.26 -10.22
CA VAL A 438 -4.80 -34.27 -9.54
C VAL A 438 -4.00 -33.00 -9.28
N LEU A 439 -2.78 -33.12 -8.78
CA LEU A 439 -1.89 -31.97 -8.54
C LEU A 439 -1.59 -31.19 -9.83
N ALA A 440 -1.31 -31.90 -10.92
CA ALA A 440 -1.03 -31.27 -12.22
C ALA A 440 -2.18 -30.36 -12.72
N GLU A 441 -3.43 -30.72 -12.41
CA GLU A 441 -4.63 -29.93 -12.74
C GLU A 441 -4.97 -28.87 -11.67
N LEU A 442 -4.66 -29.14 -10.40
CA LEU A 442 -5.02 -28.30 -9.26
C LEU A 442 -4.13 -27.08 -9.11
N LEU A 443 -2.81 -27.22 -9.35
CA LEU A 443 -1.83 -26.19 -9.06
C LEU A 443 -1.95 -24.95 -9.97
N PRO A 444 -2.07 -25.04 -11.30
CA PRO A 444 -2.10 -23.87 -12.17
C PRO A 444 -3.23 -22.88 -11.82
N PRO A 445 -4.50 -23.29 -11.59
CA PRO A 445 -5.55 -22.35 -11.22
C PRO A 445 -5.33 -21.73 -9.82
N ILE A 446 -4.71 -22.42 -8.88
CA ILE A 446 -4.35 -21.84 -7.56
C ILE A 446 -3.33 -20.73 -7.74
N LEU A 447 -2.27 -20.98 -8.52
CA LEU A 447 -1.23 -20.00 -8.80
C LEU A 447 -1.79 -18.80 -9.58
N ALA A 448 -2.67 -19.03 -10.55
CA ALA A 448 -3.33 -17.98 -11.32
C ALA A 448 -4.33 -17.16 -10.48
N GLY A 449 -4.85 -17.72 -9.41
CA GLY A 449 -5.74 -17.06 -8.46
C GLY A 449 -5.04 -16.15 -7.43
N LEU A 450 -3.71 -16.11 -7.42
CA LEU A 450 -2.95 -15.21 -6.56
C LEU A 450 -3.10 -13.76 -7.05
N HIS A 451 -3.44 -12.87 -6.14
CA HIS A 451 -3.64 -11.44 -6.44
C HIS A 451 -2.59 -10.60 -5.72
N PHE A 452 -2.12 -9.56 -6.38
CA PHE A 452 -1.10 -8.65 -5.88
C PHE A 452 -1.59 -7.21 -5.99
N GLY A 453 -1.07 -6.34 -5.16
CA GLY A 453 -1.39 -4.91 -5.22
C GLY A 453 -0.98 -4.27 -6.54
N LYS A 454 0.17 -4.69 -7.08
CA LYS A 454 0.64 -4.37 -8.43
C LYS A 454 1.12 -5.65 -9.11
N SER A 455 0.78 -5.81 -10.38
CA SER A 455 1.18 -6.96 -11.18
C SER A 455 1.61 -6.52 -12.57
N MET A 456 2.42 -7.32 -13.23
CA MET A 456 3.03 -7.04 -14.52
C MET A 456 2.95 -8.25 -15.45
N ARG A 457 3.07 -7.99 -16.76
CA ARG A 457 3.37 -8.98 -17.79
C ARG A 457 4.85 -8.90 -18.13
N TRP A 458 5.43 -10.00 -18.61
CA TRP A 458 6.85 -10.02 -19.07
C TRP A 458 7.06 -10.92 -20.30
N ASN A 459 6.11 -11.79 -20.63
CA ASN A 459 6.19 -12.70 -21.76
C ASN A 459 4.82 -12.91 -22.43
N GLU A 460 4.78 -13.76 -23.45
CA GLU A 460 3.60 -14.04 -24.28
C GLU A 460 2.50 -14.86 -23.57
N SER A 461 2.77 -15.42 -22.36
CA SER A 461 1.77 -16.22 -21.62
C SER A 461 0.52 -15.41 -21.23
N GLY A 462 0.63 -14.10 -21.18
CA GLY A 462 -0.44 -13.21 -20.72
C GLY A 462 -0.75 -13.27 -19.24
N VAL A 463 0.03 -14.02 -18.45
CA VAL A 463 -0.12 -14.11 -16.99
C VAL A 463 0.35 -12.80 -16.34
N TYR A 464 -0.45 -12.31 -15.38
CA TYR A 464 -0.09 -11.20 -14.50
C TYR A 464 0.41 -11.74 -13.17
N PHE A 465 1.61 -11.34 -12.76
CA PHE A 465 2.19 -11.71 -11.46
C PHE A 465 2.96 -10.52 -10.88
N ALA A 466 3.30 -10.56 -9.57
CA ALA A 466 4.05 -9.48 -8.94
C ALA A 466 5.40 -9.23 -9.62
N ARG A 467 6.12 -10.31 -9.96
CA ARG A 467 7.42 -10.29 -10.66
C ARG A 467 7.54 -11.55 -11.55
N PRO A 468 8.44 -11.54 -12.56
CA PRO A 468 8.57 -12.64 -13.49
C PRO A 468 8.85 -14.00 -12.84
N VAL A 469 8.08 -15.00 -13.24
CA VAL A 469 8.34 -16.40 -12.89
C VAL A 469 9.44 -16.94 -13.81
N ARG A 470 10.47 -17.56 -13.25
CA ARG A 470 11.67 -18.00 -13.99
C ARG A 470 11.93 -19.48 -13.96
N TRP A 471 11.52 -20.18 -12.89
CA TRP A 471 11.60 -21.65 -12.79
C TRP A 471 10.48 -22.16 -11.91
N CYS A 472 10.22 -23.48 -12.05
CA CYS A 472 9.23 -24.15 -11.23
C CYS A 472 9.74 -25.56 -10.89
N VAL A 473 9.81 -25.90 -9.60
CA VAL A 473 10.03 -27.29 -9.14
C VAL A 473 8.71 -27.82 -8.63
N ALA A 474 8.29 -28.98 -9.11
CA ALA A 474 7.13 -29.69 -8.59
C ALA A 474 7.42 -31.18 -8.55
N LEU A 475 7.65 -31.71 -7.35
CA LEU A 475 8.02 -33.10 -7.14
C LEU A 475 7.06 -33.78 -6.16
N LEU A 476 6.54 -34.95 -6.56
CA LEU A 476 5.88 -35.89 -5.69
C LEU A 476 6.87 -37.04 -5.45
N ASP A 477 7.43 -37.13 -4.26
CA ASP A 477 8.66 -37.87 -3.97
C ASP A 477 9.76 -37.59 -5.01
N GLU A 478 10.13 -38.57 -5.84
CA GLU A 478 11.13 -38.44 -6.90
C GLU A 478 10.54 -38.07 -8.27
N GLN A 479 9.22 -38.04 -8.42
CA GLN A 479 8.55 -37.87 -9.71
C GLN A 479 8.13 -36.42 -9.94
N VAL A 480 8.38 -35.93 -11.15
CA VAL A 480 7.93 -34.58 -11.54
C VAL A 480 6.42 -34.57 -11.74
N VAL A 481 5.72 -33.63 -11.10
CA VAL A 481 4.33 -33.32 -11.38
C VAL A 481 4.29 -32.27 -12.51
N PRO A 482 3.94 -32.67 -13.75
CA PRO A 482 4.08 -31.82 -14.92
C PRO A 482 2.90 -30.84 -15.05
N PHE A 483 3.18 -29.56 -15.10
CA PHE A 483 2.26 -28.50 -15.49
C PHE A 483 3.03 -27.29 -16.02
N GLU A 484 2.33 -26.38 -16.61
CA GLU A 484 2.87 -25.08 -17.06
C GLU A 484 2.21 -23.94 -16.31
N PHE A 485 3.01 -22.96 -15.89
CA PHE A 485 2.53 -21.71 -15.33
C PHE A 485 3.39 -20.55 -15.83
N ALA A 486 2.73 -19.51 -16.36
CA ALA A 486 3.38 -18.28 -16.83
C ALA A 486 4.46 -18.52 -17.91
N GLY A 487 4.30 -19.56 -18.76
CA GLY A 487 5.28 -19.95 -19.79
C GLY A 487 6.46 -20.73 -19.25
N VAL A 488 6.41 -21.19 -17.98
CA VAL A 488 7.44 -22.00 -17.35
C VAL A 488 6.91 -23.41 -17.09
N GLN A 489 7.61 -24.42 -17.59
CA GLN A 489 7.32 -25.83 -17.30
C GLN A 489 7.84 -26.22 -15.93
N SER A 490 7.05 -26.98 -15.18
CA SER A 490 7.51 -27.57 -13.93
C SER A 490 8.58 -28.64 -14.18
N GLY A 491 9.52 -28.74 -13.27
CA GLY A 491 10.63 -29.69 -13.35
C GLY A 491 11.18 -30.04 -11.99
N ARG A 492 12.49 -30.33 -11.95
CA ARG A 492 13.24 -30.59 -10.71
C ARG A 492 14.43 -29.66 -10.49
N SER A 493 14.58 -28.66 -11.34
CA SER A 493 15.74 -27.77 -11.29
C SER A 493 15.40 -26.48 -10.55
N SER A 494 16.03 -26.28 -9.40
CA SER A 494 16.01 -25.03 -8.64
C SER A 494 17.21 -24.13 -8.97
N ARG A 495 17.35 -23.01 -8.28
CA ARG A 495 18.48 -22.08 -8.38
C ARG A 495 19.12 -21.89 -7.00
N GLY A 496 20.45 -21.86 -6.95
CA GLY A 496 21.22 -21.53 -5.77
C GLY A 496 21.19 -20.04 -5.43
N ALA A 497 21.96 -19.68 -4.40
CA ALA A 497 22.02 -18.31 -3.94
C ALA A 497 22.66 -17.37 -4.98
N ARG A 498 22.16 -16.13 -5.03
CA ARG A 498 22.56 -15.14 -6.04
C ARG A 498 24.04 -14.75 -5.99
N PRO A 499 24.70 -14.55 -4.83
CA PRO A 499 26.12 -14.21 -4.80
C PRO A 499 27.01 -15.27 -5.49
N GLN A 500 26.64 -16.54 -5.45
CA GLN A 500 27.35 -17.63 -6.11
C GLN A 500 26.97 -17.79 -7.60
N GLY A 501 26.22 -16.82 -8.16
CA GLY A 501 25.79 -16.84 -9.58
C GLY A 501 24.49 -17.59 -9.82
N ALA A 502 23.69 -17.85 -8.78
CA ALA A 502 22.43 -18.60 -8.88
C ALA A 502 22.53 -19.89 -9.69
N PRO A 503 23.45 -20.81 -9.35
CA PRO A 503 23.67 -22.02 -10.13
C PRO A 503 22.39 -22.85 -10.21
N LYS A 504 22.25 -23.60 -11.33
CA LYS A 504 21.17 -24.54 -11.50
C LYS A 504 21.43 -25.75 -10.59
N ILE A 505 20.44 -26.13 -9.79
CA ILE A 505 20.52 -27.20 -8.80
C ILE A 505 19.43 -28.22 -9.08
N GLU A 506 19.82 -29.48 -9.25
CA GLU A 506 18.88 -30.59 -9.46
C GLU A 506 18.39 -31.12 -8.09
N ILE A 507 17.10 -31.12 -7.87
CA ILE A 507 16.46 -31.65 -6.66
C ILE A 507 16.11 -33.12 -6.93
N ALA A 508 16.67 -34.02 -6.14
CA ALA A 508 16.48 -35.46 -6.33
C ALA A 508 15.06 -35.91 -5.95
N SER A 509 14.55 -35.42 -4.83
CA SER A 509 13.19 -35.72 -4.32
C SER A 509 12.63 -34.59 -3.50
N ALA A 510 11.31 -34.61 -3.25
CA ALA A 510 10.63 -33.68 -2.36
C ALA A 510 11.23 -33.67 -0.94
N THR A 511 11.60 -34.84 -0.43
CA THR A 511 12.12 -35.03 0.94
C THR A 511 13.46 -34.35 1.21
N VAL A 512 14.33 -34.19 0.21
CA VAL A 512 15.66 -33.59 0.38
C VAL A 512 15.69 -32.10 0.05
N TYR A 513 14.56 -31.53 -0.38
CA TYR A 513 14.52 -30.15 -0.86
C TYR A 513 15.04 -29.14 0.19
N ALA A 514 14.56 -29.25 1.42
CA ALA A 514 14.96 -28.34 2.51
C ALA A 514 16.46 -28.44 2.82
N GLU A 515 17.00 -29.64 2.86
CA GLU A 515 18.44 -29.89 3.09
C GLU A 515 19.30 -29.28 1.98
N VAL A 516 18.84 -29.36 0.72
CA VAL A 516 19.54 -28.75 -0.42
C VAL A 516 19.55 -27.24 -0.31
N MET A 517 18.41 -26.61 0.07
CA MET A 517 18.36 -25.16 0.26
C MET A 517 19.25 -24.71 1.42
N GLU A 518 19.27 -25.44 2.53
CA GLU A 518 20.15 -25.15 3.66
C GLU A 518 21.64 -25.27 3.28
N ALA A 519 22.01 -26.29 2.49
CA ALA A 519 23.37 -26.47 1.98
C ALA A 519 23.81 -25.27 1.12
N GLU A 520 22.92 -24.69 0.33
CA GLU A 520 23.13 -23.46 -0.43
C GLU A 520 23.12 -22.18 0.44
N GLY A 521 22.86 -22.30 1.73
CA GLY A 521 22.75 -21.18 2.66
C GLY A 521 21.47 -20.37 2.55
N ILE A 522 20.45 -20.94 1.92
CA ILE A 522 19.15 -20.31 1.74
C ILE A 522 18.24 -20.67 2.92
N VAL A 523 17.79 -19.67 3.66
CA VAL A 523 16.90 -19.84 4.82
C VAL A 523 15.47 -19.57 4.36
N LEU A 524 14.67 -20.63 4.19
CA LEU A 524 13.31 -20.53 3.64
C LEU A 524 12.33 -19.85 4.59
N ASP A 525 12.43 -20.17 5.90
CA ASP A 525 11.51 -19.64 6.90
C ASP A 525 11.85 -18.19 7.27
N VAL A 526 10.85 -17.31 7.18
CA VAL A 526 11.02 -15.87 7.45
C VAL A 526 11.37 -15.62 8.92
N ARG A 527 10.74 -16.35 9.86
CA ARG A 527 11.01 -16.19 11.29
C ARG A 527 12.41 -16.65 11.64
N ALA A 528 12.88 -17.73 11.02
CA ALA A 528 14.25 -18.19 11.19
C ALA A 528 15.26 -17.13 10.69
N ARG A 529 14.96 -16.42 9.59
CA ARG A 529 15.77 -15.28 9.14
C ARG A 529 15.74 -14.12 10.13
N GLU A 530 14.58 -13.76 10.66
CA GLU A 530 14.43 -12.73 11.70
C GLU A 530 15.25 -13.06 12.95
N GLU A 531 15.18 -14.32 13.41
CA GLU A 531 15.95 -14.80 14.57
C GLU A 531 17.46 -14.80 14.34
N GLN A 532 17.93 -15.20 13.16
CA GLN A 532 19.35 -15.13 12.78
C GLN A 532 19.84 -13.68 12.72
N ILE A 533 19.07 -12.77 12.12
CA ILE A 533 19.40 -11.35 12.05
C ILE A 533 19.52 -10.78 13.46
N MET A 534 18.52 -11.00 14.31
CA MET A 534 18.48 -10.46 15.65
C MET A 534 19.55 -11.04 16.55
N GLY A 535 19.81 -12.34 16.48
CA GLY A 535 20.84 -13.00 17.26
C GLY A 535 22.22 -12.43 16.94
N ARG A 536 22.56 -12.35 15.64
CA ARG A 536 23.86 -11.79 15.24
C ARG A 536 23.96 -10.28 15.47
N ALA A 537 22.88 -9.53 15.26
CA ALA A 537 22.84 -8.10 15.54
C ALA A 537 23.08 -7.81 17.04
N ALA A 538 22.49 -8.60 17.94
CA ALA A 538 22.70 -8.46 19.36
C ALA A 538 24.17 -8.70 19.76
N GLU A 539 24.82 -9.75 19.21
CA GLU A 539 26.24 -10.00 19.44
C GLU A 539 27.12 -8.81 19.01
N LEU A 540 26.91 -8.33 17.76
CA LEU A 540 27.66 -7.21 17.21
C LEU A 540 27.44 -5.92 18.03
N ALA A 541 26.21 -5.65 18.44
CA ALA A 541 25.90 -4.44 19.23
C ALA A 541 26.55 -4.47 20.63
N VAL A 542 26.63 -5.66 21.26
CA VAL A 542 27.34 -5.84 22.55
C VAL A 542 28.85 -5.55 22.40
N GLU A 543 29.47 -5.95 21.29
CA GLU A 543 30.87 -5.61 20.99
C GLU A 543 31.09 -4.10 20.90
N ALA A 544 30.08 -3.34 20.43
CA ALA A 544 30.09 -1.87 20.39
C ALA A 544 29.63 -1.20 21.68
N GLY A 545 29.32 -1.96 22.73
CA GLY A 545 28.85 -1.46 24.03
C GLY A 545 27.39 -1.05 24.08
N GLY A 546 26.57 -1.52 23.17
CA GLY A 546 25.15 -1.18 23.07
C GLY A 546 24.24 -2.37 22.82
N GLN A 547 23.03 -2.09 22.33
CA GLN A 547 22.04 -3.06 21.88
C GLN A 547 21.41 -2.57 20.59
N PRO A 548 20.90 -3.47 19.70
CA PRO A 548 20.21 -3.04 18.50
C PRO A 548 18.84 -2.44 18.88
N SER A 549 18.49 -1.32 18.26
CA SER A 549 17.15 -0.73 18.33
C SER A 549 16.38 -1.15 17.08
N VAL A 550 15.42 -2.04 17.25
CA VAL A 550 14.75 -2.68 16.11
C VAL A 550 13.24 -2.48 16.17
N ASP A 551 12.71 -1.89 15.12
CA ASP A 551 11.29 -1.92 14.82
C ASP A 551 10.94 -3.29 14.21
N PRO A 552 9.94 -4.03 14.73
CA PRO A 552 9.51 -5.30 14.16
C PRO A 552 9.15 -5.23 12.66
N ALA A 553 8.58 -4.12 12.21
CA ALA A 553 8.25 -3.92 10.81
C ALA A 553 9.51 -3.82 9.94
N LEU A 554 10.52 -3.07 10.40
CA LEU A 554 11.82 -2.99 9.72
C LEU A 554 12.53 -4.34 9.70
N LEU A 555 12.50 -5.10 10.80
CA LEU A 555 13.09 -6.44 10.84
C LEU A 555 12.43 -7.37 9.81
N ARG A 556 11.11 -7.35 9.74
CA ARG A 556 10.35 -8.11 8.75
C ARG A 556 10.70 -7.70 7.32
N GLU A 557 10.77 -6.40 7.06
CA GLU A 557 11.18 -5.86 5.76
C GLU A 557 12.58 -6.37 5.38
N VAL A 558 13.55 -6.25 6.25
CA VAL A 558 14.93 -6.70 6.02
C VAL A 558 15.01 -8.21 5.81
N ALA A 559 14.29 -9.00 6.61
CA ALA A 559 14.24 -10.46 6.46
C ALA A 559 13.65 -10.88 5.11
N ASN A 560 12.70 -10.12 4.57
CA ASN A 560 12.08 -10.35 3.28
C ASN A 560 12.88 -9.80 2.08
N LEU A 561 14.02 -9.14 2.32
CA LEU A 561 14.93 -8.69 1.26
C LEU A 561 16.13 -9.64 1.04
N VAL A 562 16.29 -10.66 1.88
CA VAL A 562 17.46 -11.56 1.84
C VAL A 562 17.05 -13.03 1.89
N GLU A 563 17.84 -13.89 1.22
CA GLU A 563 17.75 -15.35 1.31
C GLU A 563 18.73 -15.93 2.33
N SER A 564 19.88 -15.27 2.49
CA SER A 564 21.00 -15.67 3.32
C SER A 564 21.48 -14.48 4.14
N PRO A 565 20.88 -14.21 5.30
CA PRO A 565 21.14 -12.99 6.06
C PRO A 565 22.56 -12.98 6.65
N LEU A 566 23.29 -11.87 6.42
CA LEU A 566 24.61 -11.62 6.97
C LEU A 566 24.62 -10.23 7.62
N PRO A 567 24.33 -10.10 8.91
CA PRO A 567 24.46 -8.84 9.64
C PRO A 567 25.93 -8.40 9.79
N ILE A 568 26.20 -7.15 9.43
CA ILE A 568 27.53 -6.54 9.43
C ILE A 568 27.47 -5.21 10.18
N MET A 569 28.36 -5.03 11.18
CA MET A 569 28.49 -3.77 11.92
C MET A 569 29.27 -2.75 11.10
N GLY A 570 28.69 -1.57 10.92
CA GLY A 570 29.32 -0.36 10.39
C GLY A 570 29.37 0.76 11.44
N GLY A 571 30.16 1.80 11.14
CA GLY A 571 30.23 3.00 11.96
C GLY A 571 30.16 4.27 11.12
N PHE A 572 29.92 5.41 11.78
CA PHE A 572 29.93 6.73 11.18
C PHE A 572 30.61 7.74 12.10
N ASP A 573 30.97 8.91 11.56
CA ASP A 573 31.65 9.93 12.33
C ASP A 573 30.77 10.45 13.48
N GLN A 574 31.29 10.48 14.68
CA GLN A 574 30.61 10.95 15.89
C GLN A 574 30.11 12.39 15.79
N THR A 575 30.68 13.20 14.91
CA THR A 575 30.22 14.58 14.69
C THR A 575 28.77 14.64 14.21
N TYR A 576 28.29 13.62 13.49
CA TYR A 576 26.89 13.54 13.05
C TYR A 576 25.89 13.33 14.20
N LEU A 577 26.33 12.85 15.37
CA LEU A 577 25.46 12.76 16.56
C LEU A 577 25.00 14.14 17.09
N ALA A 578 25.52 15.24 16.53
CA ALA A 578 24.97 16.58 16.77
C ALA A 578 23.65 16.85 16.02
N LEU A 579 23.31 16.04 15.01
CA LEU A 579 22.02 16.10 14.33
C LEU A 579 20.92 15.53 15.23
N PRO A 580 19.66 15.93 15.06
CA PRO A 580 18.55 15.32 15.76
C PRO A 580 18.48 13.81 15.50
N ASP A 581 18.25 13.00 16.55
CA ASP A 581 18.14 11.55 16.44
C ASP A 581 17.11 11.13 15.38
N ALA A 582 16.00 11.87 15.26
CA ALA A 582 14.96 11.59 14.26
C ALA A 582 15.49 11.65 12.81
N VAL A 583 16.44 12.55 12.53
CA VAL A 583 17.09 12.68 11.21
C VAL A 583 17.98 11.47 10.97
N LEU A 584 18.83 11.12 11.95
CA LEU A 584 19.73 9.98 11.85
C LEU A 584 18.97 8.67 11.66
N LEU A 585 17.91 8.47 12.45
CA LEU A 585 17.05 7.30 12.37
C LEU A 585 16.26 7.23 11.06
N ALA A 586 15.76 8.36 10.55
CA ALA A 586 15.05 8.39 9.28
C ALA A 586 15.96 7.93 8.11
N VAL A 587 17.20 8.40 8.09
CA VAL A 587 18.19 7.96 7.08
C VAL A 587 18.49 6.47 7.23
N MET A 588 18.75 5.98 8.45
CA MET A 588 19.05 4.57 8.69
C MET A 588 17.86 3.66 8.33
N HIS A 589 16.66 3.94 8.83
CA HIS A 589 15.51 3.05 8.70
C HIS A 589 14.91 3.09 7.29
N LYS A 590 14.54 4.30 6.81
CA LYS A 590 13.76 4.42 5.58
C LYS A 590 14.59 4.36 4.31
N HIS A 591 15.79 4.96 4.36
CA HIS A 591 16.62 5.04 3.16
C HIS A 591 17.59 3.87 3.03
N GLN A 592 18.11 3.33 4.14
CA GLN A 592 19.14 2.31 4.12
C GLN A 592 18.72 0.97 4.74
N ARG A 593 17.62 0.91 5.49
CA ARG A 593 17.13 -0.30 6.18
C ARG A 593 18.16 -0.87 7.14
N TYR A 594 18.91 0.03 7.81
CA TYR A 594 19.90 -0.34 8.82
C TYR A 594 19.26 -0.38 10.21
N LEU A 595 19.83 -1.23 11.08
CA LEU A 595 19.44 -1.34 12.48
C LEU A 595 20.37 -0.45 13.31
N PRO A 596 19.86 0.61 13.99
CA PRO A 596 20.65 1.46 14.84
C PRO A 596 21.15 0.72 16.08
N VAL A 597 22.31 1.12 16.60
CA VAL A 597 22.84 0.65 17.89
C VAL A 597 22.68 1.74 18.95
N VAL A 598 22.07 1.39 20.08
CA VAL A 598 21.77 2.33 21.16
C VAL A 598 22.36 1.84 22.49
N GLN A 599 22.70 2.78 23.37
CA GLN A 599 23.07 2.51 24.77
C GLN A 599 22.26 3.44 25.68
N ASP A 600 21.55 2.88 26.64
CA ASP A 600 20.67 3.63 27.55
C ASP A 600 19.69 4.59 26.84
N GLY A 601 19.16 4.16 25.69
CA GLY A 601 18.23 4.93 24.85
C GLY A 601 18.88 6.04 23.99
N LYS A 602 20.20 6.16 23.98
CA LYS A 602 20.95 7.10 23.14
C LYS A 602 21.61 6.38 21.98
N LEU A 603 21.55 6.99 20.80
CA LEU A 603 22.16 6.46 19.59
C LEU A 603 23.70 6.44 19.74
N LEU A 604 24.33 5.31 19.43
CA LEU A 604 25.76 5.19 19.24
C LEU A 604 26.14 5.45 17.77
N PRO A 605 27.40 5.82 17.48
CA PRO A 605 27.86 6.06 16.09
C PRO A 605 28.06 4.73 15.33
N HIS A 606 27.13 3.80 15.48
CA HIS A 606 27.16 2.47 14.91
C HIS A 606 25.81 2.08 14.34
N PHE A 607 25.84 1.27 13.28
CA PHE A 607 24.66 0.67 12.66
C PHE A 607 24.96 -0.77 12.25
N ILE A 608 23.91 -1.55 12.02
CA ILE A 608 24.03 -2.90 11.48
C ILE A 608 23.30 -2.95 10.15
N ALA A 609 24.05 -3.22 9.09
CA ALA A 609 23.52 -3.54 7.77
C ALA A 609 23.34 -5.05 7.66
N VAL A 610 22.32 -5.52 6.96
CA VAL A 610 22.10 -6.95 6.70
C VAL A 610 22.33 -7.22 5.22
N ALA A 611 23.44 -7.86 4.89
CA ALA A 611 23.78 -8.27 3.53
C ALA A 611 23.13 -9.61 3.16
N ASN A 612 23.06 -9.92 1.85
CA ASN A 612 22.49 -11.14 1.32
C ASN A 612 23.56 -12.07 0.78
N GLY A 613 24.11 -12.95 1.63
CA GLY A 613 25.11 -13.96 1.25
C GLY A 613 26.14 -14.19 2.33
N ARG A 614 26.40 -15.45 2.69
CA ARG A 614 27.27 -15.82 3.82
C ARG A 614 28.77 -15.66 3.56
N ASP A 615 29.19 -15.70 2.28
CA ASP A 615 30.60 -15.73 1.89
C ASP A 615 31.11 -14.40 1.29
N LEU A 616 30.35 -13.30 1.50
CA LEU A 616 30.72 -11.96 1.04
C LEU A 616 31.96 -11.44 1.77
N ASP A 617 32.72 -10.54 1.12
CA ASP A 617 33.79 -9.81 1.79
C ASP A 617 33.20 -8.74 2.73
N GLN A 618 33.14 -9.07 4.04
CA GLN A 618 32.49 -8.22 5.04
C GLN A 618 33.16 -6.84 5.17
N ASP A 619 34.45 -6.72 4.88
CA ASP A 619 35.15 -5.45 4.98
C ASP A 619 34.78 -4.55 3.81
N VAL A 620 34.70 -5.09 2.60
CA VAL A 620 34.23 -4.37 1.40
C VAL A 620 32.79 -3.92 1.54
N VAL A 621 31.90 -4.81 2.02
CA VAL A 621 30.49 -4.50 2.24
C VAL A 621 30.32 -3.45 3.33
N ARG A 622 31.09 -3.56 4.43
CA ARG A 622 31.07 -2.57 5.53
C ARG A 622 31.47 -1.19 5.04
N GLU A 623 32.62 -1.10 4.33
CA GLU A 623 33.12 0.17 3.82
C GLU A 623 32.10 0.83 2.86
N GLY A 624 31.52 0.08 1.94
CA GLY A 624 30.48 0.60 1.03
C GLY A 624 29.28 1.17 1.78
N ASN A 625 28.72 0.42 2.74
CA ASN A 625 27.59 0.89 3.54
C ASN A 625 27.92 2.12 4.41
N GLN A 626 29.14 2.22 4.94
CA GLN A 626 29.61 3.40 5.68
C GLN A 626 29.71 4.63 4.78
N GLU A 627 30.22 4.50 3.55
CA GLU A 627 30.34 5.61 2.61
C GLU A 627 28.96 6.12 2.17
N VAL A 628 28.00 5.25 1.94
CA VAL A 628 26.62 5.63 1.62
C VAL A 628 25.99 6.41 2.78
N LEU A 629 26.12 5.91 4.00
CA LEU A 629 25.59 6.60 5.18
C LEU A 629 26.26 7.95 5.40
N ARG A 630 27.58 8.03 5.20
CA ARG A 630 28.35 9.28 5.29
C ARG A 630 27.81 10.33 4.30
N ALA A 631 27.57 9.95 3.05
CA ALA A 631 27.03 10.86 2.04
C ALA A 631 25.64 11.38 2.43
N ARG A 632 24.75 10.50 2.89
CA ARG A 632 23.40 10.89 3.36
C ARG A 632 23.42 11.79 4.58
N TYR A 633 24.33 11.53 5.53
CA TYR A 633 24.47 12.39 6.72
C TYR A 633 25.11 13.73 6.41
N ALA A 634 26.02 13.79 5.42
CA ALA A 634 26.56 15.05 4.96
C ALA A 634 25.48 15.96 4.36
N ASP A 635 24.56 15.39 3.55
CA ASP A 635 23.40 16.11 3.03
C ASP A 635 22.50 16.60 4.16
N ALA A 636 22.16 15.72 5.08
CA ALA A 636 21.30 16.07 6.21
C ALA A 636 21.91 17.18 7.07
N ALA A 637 23.23 17.14 7.31
CA ALA A 637 23.95 18.16 8.07
C ALA A 637 23.92 19.51 7.34
N TYR A 638 24.17 19.51 6.05
CA TYR A 638 24.14 20.72 5.22
C TYR A 638 22.75 21.40 5.27
N PHE A 639 21.68 20.65 5.08
CA PHE A 639 20.31 21.19 5.16
C PHE A 639 19.96 21.66 6.57
N TYR A 640 20.35 20.89 7.57
CA TYR A 640 20.10 21.27 8.97
C TYR A 640 20.82 22.57 9.37
N GLU A 641 22.06 22.72 8.97
CA GLU A 641 22.82 23.95 9.21
C GLU A 641 22.21 25.16 8.49
N ALA A 642 21.79 25.00 7.23
CA ALA A 642 21.13 26.05 6.47
C ALA A 642 19.77 26.45 7.10
N ASP A 643 18.97 25.49 7.53
CA ASP A 643 17.67 25.75 8.14
C ASP A 643 17.80 26.44 9.51
N THR A 644 18.79 26.04 10.33
CA THR A 644 18.98 26.61 11.68
C THR A 644 19.53 28.04 11.70
N GLN A 645 19.93 28.61 10.55
CA GLN A 645 20.28 30.03 10.45
C GLN A 645 19.10 30.97 10.68
N ASN A 646 17.86 30.48 10.56
CA ASN A 646 16.66 31.28 10.67
C ASN A 646 15.70 30.65 11.71
N PRO A 647 14.92 31.46 12.45
CA PRO A 647 13.86 30.92 13.29
C PRO A 647 12.74 30.32 12.44
N LEU A 648 11.96 29.36 13.01
CA LEU A 648 10.93 28.63 12.29
C LEU A 648 9.89 29.53 11.59
N ASP A 649 9.49 30.64 12.22
CA ASP A 649 8.49 31.58 11.67
C ASP A 649 8.99 32.34 10.43
N ALA A 650 10.29 32.42 10.19
CA ALA A 650 10.86 32.96 8.97
C ALA A 650 10.56 32.12 7.72
N PHE A 651 10.23 30.84 7.89
CA PHE A 651 9.83 29.95 6.79
C PHE A 651 8.32 30.05 6.49
N THR A 652 7.50 30.52 7.43
CA THR A 652 6.03 30.62 7.23
C THR A 652 5.66 31.40 5.97
N PRO A 653 6.25 32.56 5.64
CA PRO A 653 5.91 33.29 4.42
C PRO A 653 6.21 32.51 3.13
N ARG A 654 7.18 31.59 3.16
CA ARG A 654 7.54 30.77 1.98
C ARG A 654 6.45 29.74 1.63
N LEU A 655 5.55 29.44 2.56
CA LEU A 655 4.39 28.57 2.31
C LEU A 655 3.40 29.16 1.28
N ASP A 656 3.55 30.43 0.94
CA ASP A 656 2.75 31.09 -0.12
C ASP A 656 3.06 30.52 -1.51
N THR A 657 4.28 30.03 -1.72
CA THR A 657 4.67 29.37 -2.97
C THR A 657 4.15 27.94 -3.08
N LEU A 658 3.72 27.34 -1.97
CA LEU A 658 3.19 25.97 -1.94
C LEU A 658 1.66 26.02 -2.13
N THR A 659 1.16 25.72 -3.29
CA THR A 659 -0.28 25.66 -3.56
C THR A 659 -0.93 24.49 -2.81
N PHE A 660 -1.90 24.78 -1.93
CA PHE A 660 -2.71 23.72 -1.32
C PHE A 660 -3.74 23.19 -2.34
N GLN A 661 -4.55 24.06 -2.88
CA GLN A 661 -5.49 23.77 -3.95
C GLN A 661 -5.88 25.08 -4.64
N GLU A 662 -6.03 25.10 -5.97
CA GLU A 662 -6.22 26.29 -6.81
C GLU A 662 -7.29 27.26 -6.29
N ARG A 663 -8.45 26.76 -5.85
CA ARG A 663 -9.57 27.56 -5.34
C ARG A 663 -9.51 27.82 -3.82
N LEU A 664 -8.65 27.09 -3.12
CA LEU A 664 -8.47 27.19 -1.67
C LEU A 664 -7.22 27.97 -1.28
N GLY A 665 -6.38 28.32 -2.26
CA GLY A 665 -5.16 29.09 -2.09
C GLY A 665 -3.93 28.27 -1.73
N SER A 666 -2.92 28.94 -1.20
CA SER A 666 -1.63 28.37 -0.81
C SER A 666 -1.71 27.62 0.54
N VAL A 667 -0.63 26.92 0.89
CA VAL A 667 -0.47 26.34 2.24
C VAL A 667 -0.42 27.43 3.29
N LEU A 668 0.09 28.63 2.97
CA LEU A 668 0.03 29.80 3.86
C LEU A 668 -1.42 30.23 4.12
N ASP A 669 -2.27 30.24 3.10
CA ASP A 669 -3.69 30.56 3.28
C ASP A 669 -4.39 29.49 4.15
N LYS A 670 -4.02 28.20 3.99
CA LYS A 670 -4.48 27.15 4.89
C LYS A 670 -4.03 27.41 6.33
N VAL A 671 -2.77 27.74 6.58
CA VAL A 671 -2.24 28.06 7.92
C VAL A 671 -3.03 29.20 8.56
N ARG A 672 -3.34 30.27 7.81
CA ARG A 672 -4.17 31.37 8.30
C ARG A 672 -5.57 30.91 8.71
N ARG A 673 -6.21 30.04 7.92
CA ARG A 673 -7.51 29.44 8.28
C ARG A 673 -7.41 28.58 9.54
N LEU A 674 -6.32 27.81 9.71
CA LEU A 674 -6.10 27.03 10.94
C LEU A 674 -5.93 27.95 12.16
N GLU A 675 -5.14 29.01 12.04
CA GLU A 675 -4.92 30.00 13.10
C GLU A 675 -6.25 30.66 13.54
N ASP A 676 -7.15 30.92 12.59
CA ASP A 676 -8.48 31.45 12.87
C ASP A 676 -9.48 30.40 13.38
N LEU A 677 -9.32 29.12 13.02
CA LEU A 677 -10.24 28.03 13.41
C LEU A 677 -9.94 27.51 14.81
N VAL A 678 -8.66 27.37 15.16
CA VAL A 678 -8.21 26.73 16.41
C VAL A 678 -8.78 27.40 17.66
N PRO A 679 -8.88 28.74 17.81
CA PRO A 679 -9.51 29.35 18.98
C PRO A 679 -10.96 28.92 19.21
N ALA A 680 -11.75 28.77 18.14
CA ALA A 680 -13.14 28.33 18.24
C ALA A 680 -13.25 26.84 18.58
N LEU A 681 -12.36 26.01 18.07
CA LEU A 681 -12.28 24.59 18.46
C LEU A 681 -11.79 24.43 19.89
N ALA A 682 -10.83 25.25 20.34
CA ALA A 682 -10.33 25.25 21.71
C ALA A 682 -11.45 25.54 22.72
N GLU A 683 -12.36 26.45 22.39
CA GLU A 683 -13.57 26.72 23.22
C GLU A 683 -14.47 25.48 23.29
N LEU A 684 -14.76 24.82 22.16
CA LEU A 684 -15.58 23.62 22.13
C LEU A 684 -14.94 22.44 22.87
N LEU A 685 -13.61 22.34 22.83
CA LEU A 685 -12.83 21.31 23.52
C LEU A 685 -12.58 21.61 25.00
N GLY A 686 -12.97 22.79 25.49
CA GLY A 686 -12.80 23.23 26.87
C GLY A 686 -11.36 23.54 27.26
N LEU A 687 -10.51 23.97 26.33
CA LEU A 687 -9.14 24.40 26.60
C LEU A 687 -9.15 25.68 27.46
N ASP A 688 -8.21 25.79 28.40
CA ASP A 688 -8.02 27.04 29.12
C ASP A 688 -7.35 28.11 28.25
N ALA A 689 -7.31 29.35 28.74
CA ALA A 689 -6.80 30.49 27.98
C ALA A 689 -5.30 30.40 27.65
N SER A 690 -4.50 29.64 28.39
CA SER A 690 -3.10 29.37 28.05
C SER A 690 -2.99 28.34 26.94
N GLN A 691 -3.67 27.23 27.11
CA GLN A 691 -3.73 26.17 26.13
C GLN A 691 -4.28 26.65 24.76
N ALA A 692 -5.33 27.46 24.77
CA ALA A 692 -5.87 28.05 23.54
C ALA A 692 -4.86 28.95 22.82
N ARG A 693 -4.07 29.76 23.54
CA ARG A 693 -2.99 30.57 22.94
C ARG A 693 -1.87 29.72 22.39
N ASP A 694 -1.44 28.68 23.10
CA ASP A 694 -0.39 27.78 22.67
C ASP A 694 -0.82 26.97 21.43
N ALA A 695 -2.07 26.51 21.41
CA ALA A 695 -2.66 25.86 20.24
C ALA A 695 -2.75 26.81 19.02
N GLN A 696 -3.16 28.05 19.21
CA GLN A 696 -3.21 29.05 18.13
C GLN A 696 -1.81 29.37 17.59
N ARG A 697 -0.80 29.52 18.46
CA ARG A 697 0.59 29.72 18.03
C ARG A 697 1.12 28.48 17.28
N ALA A 698 0.80 27.29 17.76
CA ALA A 698 1.14 26.06 17.06
C ALA A 698 0.48 25.99 15.68
N ALA A 699 -0.78 26.38 15.54
CA ALA A 699 -1.47 26.44 14.25
C ALA A 699 -0.77 27.38 13.25
N ALA A 700 -0.31 28.54 13.72
CA ALA A 700 0.43 29.50 12.88
C ALA A 700 1.77 28.96 12.36
N LEU A 701 2.38 27.99 13.06
CA LEU A 701 3.71 27.43 12.75
C LEU A 701 3.69 26.01 12.21
N CYS A 702 2.58 25.29 12.34
CA CYS A 702 2.53 23.81 12.19
C CYS A 702 2.90 23.28 10.80
N LYS A 703 2.93 24.13 9.79
CA LYS A 703 3.33 23.77 8.41
C LYS A 703 4.64 24.46 7.97
N SER A 704 5.24 25.31 8.81
CA SER A 704 6.41 26.11 8.44
C SER A 704 7.63 25.28 8.07
N ASP A 705 7.75 24.08 8.65
CA ASP A 705 8.82 23.14 8.34
C ASP A 705 8.74 22.55 6.92
N LEU A 706 7.59 22.58 6.27
CA LEU A 706 7.44 22.16 4.86
C LEU A 706 8.26 23.04 3.89
N ALA A 707 8.62 24.25 4.31
CA ALA A 707 9.46 25.15 3.53
C ALA A 707 10.94 25.11 3.93
N THR A 708 11.33 24.23 4.85
CA THR A 708 12.73 24.00 5.23
C THR A 708 13.39 23.00 4.28
N GLN A 709 14.70 23.13 4.06
CA GLN A 709 15.43 22.28 3.12
C GLN A 709 15.42 20.82 3.59
N LEU A 710 15.61 20.60 4.89
CA LEU A 710 15.64 19.26 5.46
C LEU A 710 14.31 18.52 5.27
N VAL A 711 13.16 19.17 5.48
CA VAL A 711 11.85 18.52 5.34
C VAL A 711 11.46 18.35 3.87
N VAL A 712 11.92 19.22 2.98
CA VAL A 712 11.75 19.05 1.52
C VAL A 712 12.45 17.76 1.07
N GLU A 713 13.67 17.48 1.53
CA GLU A 713 14.41 16.24 1.21
C GLU A 713 13.87 15.03 2.01
N PHE A 714 13.63 15.20 3.29
CA PHE A 714 13.13 14.15 4.19
C PHE A 714 11.68 14.42 4.62
N THR A 715 10.74 14.30 3.68
CA THR A 715 9.32 14.63 3.89
C THR A 715 8.67 13.90 5.07
N SER A 716 9.19 12.72 5.43
CA SER A 716 8.71 11.95 6.57
C SER A 716 8.97 12.60 7.93
N LEU A 717 9.87 13.58 7.99
CA LEU A 717 10.22 14.33 9.19
C LEU A 717 9.33 15.56 9.42
N GLN A 718 8.35 15.81 8.54
CA GLN A 718 7.36 16.90 8.74
C GLN A 718 6.69 16.79 10.12
N GLY A 719 6.56 17.91 10.79
CA GLY A 719 6.06 18.02 12.16
C GLY A 719 7.11 17.70 13.21
N ILE A 720 7.92 16.65 13.05
CA ILE A 720 9.03 16.30 13.96
C ILE A 720 10.09 17.40 13.92
N MET A 721 10.54 17.78 12.72
CA MET A 721 11.50 18.86 12.55
C MET A 721 10.87 20.23 12.84
N GLY A 722 9.58 20.40 12.53
CA GLY A 722 8.83 21.58 12.95
C GLY A 722 8.86 21.82 14.44
N ALA A 723 8.63 20.78 15.25
CA ALA A 723 8.75 20.83 16.70
C ALA A 723 10.19 21.11 17.17
N HIS A 724 11.16 20.47 16.52
CA HIS A 724 12.58 20.69 16.83
C HIS A 724 13.00 22.14 16.55
N TYR A 725 12.69 22.67 15.39
CA TYR A 725 12.98 24.06 15.02
C TYR A 725 12.19 25.09 15.87
N ALA A 726 10.95 24.76 16.28
CA ALA A 726 10.21 25.58 17.23
C ALA A 726 10.94 25.72 18.58
N ARG A 727 11.47 24.62 19.14
CA ARG A 727 12.27 24.63 20.35
C ARG A 727 13.55 25.47 20.20
N LEU A 728 14.26 25.31 19.09
CA LEU A 728 15.45 26.11 18.78
C LEU A 728 15.13 27.59 18.62
N SER A 729 13.94 27.92 18.12
CA SER A 729 13.45 29.29 17.98
C SER A 729 12.93 29.90 19.28
N GLY A 730 12.91 29.14 20.39
CA GLY A 730 12.48 29.60 21.71
C GLY A 730 10.97 29.57 21.94
N GLU A 731 10.23 28.84 21.14
CA GLU A 731 8.78 28.61 21.37
C GLU A 731 8.54 27.78 22.63
N ALA A 732 7.38 27.93 23.25
CA ALA A 732 7.00 27.16 24.41
C ALA A 732 6.87 25.66 24.07
N GLU A 733 7.21 24.77 25.03
CA GLU A 733 7.15 23.33 24.81
C GLU A 733 5.78 22.81 24.36
N PRO A 734 4.61 23.30 24.91
CA PRO A 734 3.30 22.90 24.38
C PRO A 734 3.09 23.26 22.91
N VAL A 735 3.64 24.41 22.46
CA VAL A 735 3.60 24.81 21.04
C VAL A 735 4.39 23.83 20.18
N ALA A 736 5.63 23.50 20.59
CA ALA A 736 6.47 22.56 19.87
C ALA A 736 5.82 21.15 19.78
N GLN A 737 5.29 20.67 20.89
CA GLN A 737 4.58 19.39 20.95
C GLN A 737 3.34 19.39 20.04
N ALA A 738 2.54 20.43 20.06
CA ALA A 738 1.37 20.53 19.23
C ALA A 738 1.72 20.53 17.72
N ILE A 739 2.86 21.16 17.33
CA ILE A 739 3.38 21.11 15.97
C ILE A 739 3.69 19.67 15.53
N GLU A 740 4.29 18.84 16.40
CA GLU A 740 4.52 17.43 16.08
C GLU A 740 3.20 16.63 16.04
N GLN A 741 2.40 16.81 17.08
CA GLN A 741 1.21 15.97 17.33
C GLN A 741 0.06 16.21 16.36
N HIS A 742 0.00 17.37 15.69
CA HIS A 742 -1.12 17.66 14.78
C HIS A 742 -1.19 16.72 13.57
N TYR A 743 -0.08 16.08 13.20
CA TYR A 743 -0.06 15.06 12.15
C TYR A 743 -0.57 13.70 12.63
N MET A 744 -0.63 13.47 13.95
CA MET A 744 -1.06 12.18 14.51
C MET A 744 -2.59 12.04 14.51
N PRO A 745 -3.12 10.84 14.28
CA PRO A 745 -2.43 9.66 13.75
C PRO A 745 -2.10 9.81 12.25
N ARG A 746 -0.95 9.31 11.82
CA ARG A 746 -0.51 9.33 10.40
C ARG A 746 -1.05 8.14 9.62
N SER A 747 -1.26 7.01 10.32
CA SER A 747 -1.76 5.75 9.79
C SER A 747 -2.59 5.00 10.83
N ALA A 748 -3.22 3.89 10.44
CA ALA A 748 -3.90 3.01 11.37
C ALA A 748 -2.90 2.46 12.42
N GLY A 749 -3.29 2.52 13.71
CA GLY A 749 -2.45 2.06 14.82
C GLY A 749 -1.34 3.01 15.26
N ASP A 750 -1.23 4.20 14.65
CA ASP A 750 -0.28 5.23 15.07
C ASP A 750 -0.69 5.87 16.41
N ARG A 751 0.30 6.56 17.05
CA ARG A 751 0.07 7.32 18.27
C ARG A 751 -0.95 8.44 18.03
N LEU A 752 -1.68 8.79 19.06
CA LEU A 752 -2.63 9.90 19.05
C LEU A 752 -2.01 11.15 19.69
N PRO A 753 -2.52 12.35 19.40
CA PRO A 753 -2.13 13.57 20.10
C PRO A 753 -2.33 13.40 21.61
N GLU A 754 -1.29 13.62 22.41
CA GLU A 754 -1.34 13.49 23.87
C GLU A 754 -1.85 14.80 24.51
N SER A 755 -1.51 15.94 23.92
CA SER A 755 -1.94 17.25 24.41
C SER A 755 -3.28 17.68 23.78
N LEU A 756 -4.05 18.49 24.49
CA LEU A 756 -5.27 19.10 23.96
C LEU A 756 -4.94 20.13 22.86
N GLU A 757 -3.82 20.80 22.96
CA GLU A 757 -3.31 21.73 21.97
C GLU A 757 -3.02 21.00 20.64
N GLY A 758 -2.32 19.87 20.70
CA GLY A 758 -2.05 19.02 19.53
C GLY A 758 -3.33 18.45 18.92
N LEU A 759 -4.29 18.04 19.77
CA LEU A 759 -5.60 17.59 19.35
C LEU A 759 -6.36 18.70 18.60
N ALA A 760 -6.40 19.92 19.16
CA ALA A 760 -7.12 21.04 18.55
C ALA A 760 -6.55 21.42 17.17
N VAL A 761 -5.21 21.49 17.03
CA VAL A 761 -4.54 21.78 15.75
C VAL A 761 -4.75 20.64 14.76
N GLY A 762 -4.65 19.39 15.22
CA GLY A 762 -4.85 18.19 14.39
C GLY A 762 -6.27 18.05 13.85
N LEU A 763 -7.27 18.40 14.68
CA LEU A 763 -8.68 18.49 14.25
C LEU A 763 -8.87 19.63 13.24
N ALA A 764 -8.32 20.82 13.52
CA ALA A 764 -8.42 21.97 12.61
C ALA A 764 -7.87 21.64 11.22
N ASP A 765 -6.68 21.04 11.13
CA ASP A 765 -6.02 20.69 9.87
C ASP A 765 -6.86 19.72 9.03
N ARG A 766 -7.45 18.69 9.67
CA ARG A 766 -8.29 17.70 9.00
C ARG A 766 -9.65 18.27 8.60
N LEU A 767 -10.27 19.05 9.47
CA LEU A 767 -11.56 19.69 9.19
C LEU A 767 -11.43 20.71 8.04
N ASP A 768 -10.37 21.53 8.01
CA ASP A 768 -10.08 22.44 6.90
C ASP A 768 -9.94 21.67 5.57
N SER A 769 -9.19 20.57 5.58
CA SER A 769 -9.01 19.74 4.38
C SER A 769 -10.31 19.08 3.92
N LEU A 770 -11.09 18.50 4.85
CA LEU A 770 -12.35 17.83 4.54
C LEU A 770 -13.36 18.81 3.95
N VAL A 771 -13.60 19.92 4.63
CA VAL A 771 -14.57 20.94 4.20
C VAL A 771 -14.13 21.60 2.89
N GLY A 772 -12.87 22.03 2.81
CA GLY A 772 -12.35 22.72 1.63
C GLY A 772 -12.40 21.85 0.37
N LEU A 773 -11.92 20.61 0.45
CA LEU A 773 -11.87 19.72 -0.72
C LEU A 773 -13.26 19.24 -1.14
N PHE A 774 -14.18 18.99 -0.20
CA PHE A 774 -15.59 18.74 -0.54
C PHE A 774 -16.25 19.92 -1.24
N ALA A 775 -15.98 21.14 -0.76
CA ALA A 775 -16.54 22.37 -1.32
C ALA A 775 -16.07 22.66 -2.77
N VAL A 776 -14.88 22.16 -3.15
CA VAL A 776 -14.40 22.25 -4.54
C VAL A 776 -14.75 21.01 -5.38
N GLY A 777 -15.52 20.07 -4.84
CA GLY A 777 -16.03 18.89 -5.54
C GLY A 777 -15.07 17.71 -5.58
N MET A 778 -13.97 17.73 -4.82
CA MET A 778 -12.98 16.66 -4.77
C MET A 778 -13.40 15.58 -3.76
N ARG A 779 -14.38 14.77 -4.13
CA ARG A 779 -14.94 13.70 -3.29
C ARG A 779 -14.28 12.35 -3.62
N PRO A 780 -13.99 11.49 -2.63
CA PRO A 780 -13.52 10.13 -2.90
C PRO A 780 -14.56 9.31 -3.65
N THR A 781 -14.14 8.61 -4.71
CA THR A 781 -15.02 7.76 -5.53
C THR A 781 -14.46 6.34 -5.64
N GLY A 782 -15.30 5.31 -5.38
CA GLY A 782 -14.86 3.92 -5.46
C GLY A 782 -13.58 3.65 -4.66
N ALA A 783 -12.53 3.11 -5.28
CA ALA A 783 -11.22 2.90 -4.67
C ALA A 783 -10.36 4.18 -4.63
N ALA A 784 -10.67 5.21 -5.44
CA ALA A 784 -9.83 6.40 -5.57
C ALA A 784 -10.05 7.39 -4.42
N ASP A 785 -8.97 7.77 -3.77
CA ASP A 785 -8.90 8.82 -2.75
C ASP A 785 -7.54 9.55 -2.81
N PRO A 786 -7.28 10.28 -3.88
CA PRO A 786 -5.97 10.90 -4.12
C PRO A 786 -5.59 11.93 -3.05
N TRP A 787 -6.57 12.48 -2.33
CA TRP A 787 -6.38 13.49 -1.29
C TRP A 787 -6.38 12.92 0.13
N GLY A 788 -6.55 11.62 0.30
CA GLY A 788 -6.56 10.97 1.61
C GLY A 788 -7.71 11.38 2.53
N LEU A 789 -8.85 11.78 1.97
CA LEU A 789 -9.99 12.29 2.75
C LEU A 789 -10.62 11.21 3.64
N ARG A 790 -10.57 9.92 3.23
CA ARG A 790 -11.00 8.81 4.09
C ARG A 790 -10.13 8.72 5.33
N ARG A 791 -8.81 8.88 5.14
CA ARG A 791 -7.84 8.86 6.24
C ARG A 791 -8.00 10.08 7.14
N ALA A 792 -8.26 11.26 6.57
CA ALA A 792 -8.53 12.48 7.33
C ALA A 792 -9.78 12.33 8.23
N ALA A 793 -10.88 11.81 7.67
CA ALA A 793 -12.11 11.56 8.42
C ALA A 793 -11.91 10.51 9.52
N LEU A 794 -11.21 9.40 9.20
CA LEU A 794 -10.89 8.38 10.18
C LEU A 794 -10.00 8.92 11.31
N GLY A 795 -9.02 9.77 10.98
CA GLY A 795 -8.17 10.44 11.97
C GLY A 795 -8.97 11.33 12.93
N VAL A 796 -9.98 12.07 12.45
CA VAL A 796 -10.90 12.83 13.30
C VAL A 796 -11.64 11.90 14.26
N ILE A 797 -12.20 10.81 13.76
CA ILE A 797 -12.94 9.82 14.54
C ILE A 797 -12.05 9.20 15.62
N GLN A 798 -10.87 8.71 15.23
CA GLN A 798 -9.93 8.07 16.16
C GLN A 798 -9.50 9.01 17.28
N MET A 799 -9.16 10.25 16.97
CA MET A 799 -8.81 11.26 17.97
C MET A 799 -9.93 11.47 18.99
N LEU A 800 -11.17 11.63 18.53
CA LEU A 800 -12.31 11.88 19.43
C LEU A 800 -12.69 10.65 20.24
N VAL A 801 -12.79 9.48 19.60
CA VAL A 801 -13.21 8.23 20.24
C VAL A 801 -12.18 7.76 21.25
N GLU A 802 -10.91 7.62 20.83
CA GLU A 802 -9.88 7.01 21.70
C GLU A 802 -9.40 7.95 22.82
N ARG A 803 -9.47 9.27 22.59
CA ARG A 803 -9.21 10.26 23.65
C ARG A 803 -10.44 10.54 24.50
N ASN A 804 -11.57 9.95 24.17
CA ASN A 804 -12.86 10.17 24.83
C ASN A 804 -13.21 11.66 24.97
N VAL A 805 -13.03 12.41 23.89
CA VAL A 805 -13.29 13.86 23.83
C VAL A 805 -14.58 14.10 23.07
N SER A 806 -15.57 14.66 23.75
CA SER A 806 -16.86 15.02 23.14
C SER A 806 -16.71 16.27 22.28
N LEU A 807 -17.18 16.18 21.05
CA LEU A 807 -17.21 17.28 20.07
C LEU A 807 -18.35 17.05 19.08
N SER A 808 -19.22 18.06 18.92
CA SER A 808 -20.22 18.08 17.85
C SER A 808 -19.52 18.24 16.49
N LEU A 809 -19.54 17.20 15.68
CA LEU A 809 -18.98 17.21 14.31
C LEU A 809 -19.67 18.28 13.45
N ARG A 810 -20.98 18.44 13.56
CA ARG A 810 -21.75 19.45 12.81
C ARG A 810 -21.29 20.86 13.15
N GLN A 811 -21.09 21.16 14.44
CA GLN A 811 -20.58 22.46 14.86
C GLN A 811 -19.16 22.69 14.35
N ALA A 812 -18.28 21.71 14.49
CA ALA A 812 -16.88 21.79 14.05
C ALA A 812 -16.76 21.97 12.53
N LEU A 813 -17.54 21.24 11.73
CA LEU A 813 -17.61 21.39 10.27
C LEU A 813 -18.14 22.75 9.87
N THR A 814 -19.15 23.28 10.58
CA THR A 814 -19.71 24.63 10.34
C THR A 814 -18.69 25.72 10.62
N LEU A 815 -17.91 25.57 11.71
CA LEU A 815 -16.85 26.52 12.05
C LEU A 815 -15.73 26.50 11.00
N ALA A 816 -15.36 25.35 10.48
CA ALA A 816 -14.39 25.23 9.38
C ALA A 816 -14.93 25.85 8.08
N ALA A 817 -16.21 25.59 7.74
CA ALA A 817 -16.86 26.13 6.55
C ALA A 817 -16.91 27.65 6.53
N ALA A 818 -17.13 28.27 7.68
CA ALA A 818 -17.17 29.72 7.82
C ALA A 818 -15.83 30.42 7.52
N ARG A 819 -14.73 29.65 7.44
CA ARG A 819 -13.36 30.14 7.20
C ARG A 819 -12.84 29.83 5.79
N MET A 820 -13.65 29.14 5.00
CA MET A 820 -13.28 28.85 3.61
C MET A 820 -13.30 30.12 2.75
N PRO A 821 -12.40 30.24 1.75
CA PRO A 821 -12.36 31.40 0.84
C PRO A 821 -13.54 31.43 -0.15
N LEU A 822 -14.36 30.40 -0.16
CA LEU A 822 -15.55 30.23 -1.00
C LEU A 822 -16.75 29.83 -0.13
N ALA A 823 -17.95 30.12 -0.63
CA ALA A 823 -19.18 29.72 0.06
C ALA A 823 -19.33 28.19 0.04
N VAL A 824 -19.59 27.60 1.20
CA VAL A 824 -19.86 26.17 1.34
C VAL A 824 -21.37 25.98 1.48
N ASP A 825 -21.96 25.25 0.55
CA ASP A 825 -23.40 25.00 0.57
C ASP A 825 -23.78 24.06 1.72
N PRO A 826 -24.95 24.26 2.36
CA PRO A 826 -25.42 23.35 3.41
C PRO A 826 -25.49 21.89 2.98
N GLU A 827 -25.88 21.59 1.73
CA GLU A 827 -25.90 20.26 1.16
C GLU A 827 -24.50 19.61 1.15
N THR A 828 -23.46 20.40 0.85
CA THR A 828 -22.07 19.92 0.92
C THR A 828 -21.66 19.53 2.34
N LEU A 829 -22.12 20.27 3.36
CA LEU A 829 -21.86 19.95 4.76
C LEU A 829 -22.64 18.71 5.22
N ASP A 830 -23.87 18.54 4.77
CA ASP A 830 -24.68 17.36 5.04
C ASP A 830 -24.05 16.11 4.40
N ASP A 831 -23.64 16.16 3.13
CA ASP A 831 -22.91 15.12 2.43
C ASP A 831 -21.60 14.73 3.15
N LEU A 832 -20.85 15.73 3.63
CA LEU A 832 -19.62 15.50 4.40
C LEU A 832 -19.93 14.89 5.75
N GLY A 833 -20.99 15.34 6.43
CA GLY A 833 -21.47 14.73 7.67
C GLY A 833 -21.80 13.24 7.49
N GLU A 834 -22.55 12.89 6.44
CA GLU A 834 -22.83 11.49 6.08
C GLU A 834 -21.57 10.71 5.73
N PHE A 835 -20.61 11.35 5.05
CA PHE A 835 -19.33 10.72 4.72
C PHE A 835 -18.55 10.36 5.99
N VAL A 836 -18.48 11.25 6.99
CA VAL A 836 -17.80 10.98 8.26
C VAL A 836 -18.58 9.94 9.07
N MET A 837 -19.92 10.03 9.10
CA MET A 837 -20.79 9.06 9.79
C MET A 837 -20.56 7.63 9.30
N ARG A 838 -20.50 7.41 7.99
CA ARG A 838 -20.22 6.08 7.42
C ARG A 838 -18.84 5.54 7.82
N ARG A 839 -17.86 6.41 8.08
CA ARG A 839 -16.53 6.01 8.59
C ARG A 839 -16.60 5.65 10.07
N LEU A 840 -17.39 6.41 10.86
CA LEU A 840 -17.63 6.12 12.26
C LEU A 840 -18.34 4.76 12.43
N GLU A 841 -19.35 4.50 11.60
CA GLU A 841 -20.03 3.19 11.59
C GLU A 841 -19.04 2.05 11.32
N GLY A 842 -18.23 2.17 10.24
CA GLY A 842 -17.21 1.17 9.90
C GLY A 842 -16.21 0.96 11.04
N TYR A 843 -15.70 2.05 11.61
CA TYR A 843 -14.74 2.02 12.72
C TYR A 843 -15.29 1.29 13.96
N LEU A 844 -16.53 1.59 14.34
CA LEU A 844 -17.17 0.95 15.50
C LEU A 844 -17.45 -0.55 15.25
N ARG A 845 -17.84 -0.92 14.02
CA ARG A 845 -18.03 -2.33 13.62
C ARG A 845 -16.71 -3.12 13.61
N GLU A 846 -15.65 -2.52 13.13
CA GLU A 846 -14.29 -3.12 13.16
C GLU A 846 -13.79 -3.29 14.61
N ALA A 847 -14.20 -2.41 15.52
CA ALA A 847 -13.95 -2.55 16.96
C ALA A 847 -14.73 -3.69 17.64
N GLY A 848 -15.62 -4.39 16.90
CA GLY A 848 -16.34 -5.58 17.36
C GLY A 848 -17.76 -5.36 17.86
N TYR A 849 -18.32 -4.13 17.76
CA TYR A 849 -19.70 -3.89 18.15
C TYR A 849 -20.70 -4.48 17.15
N ARG A 850 -21.84 -4.95 17.66
CA ARG A 850 -22.93 -5.46 16.83
C ARG A 850 -23.47 -4.35 15.91
N TYR A 851 -23.81 -4.70 14.66
CA TYR A 851 -24.26 -3.75 13.65
C TYR A 851 -25.51 -2.96 14.04
N ASP A 852 -26.47 -3.63 14.68
CA ASP A 852 -27.75 -3.05 15.14
C ASP A 852 -27.53 -2.10 16.35
N ALA A 853 -26.65 -2.47 17.28
CA ALA A 853 -26.25 -1.59 18.37
C ALA A 853 -25.54 -0.32 17.86
N VAL A 854 -24.66 -0.48 16.86
CA VAL A 854 -24.02 0.66 16.21
C VAL A 854 -25.05 1.57 15.55
N ALA A 855 -26.01 1.02 14.81
CA ALA A 855 -27.11 1.79 14.23
C ALA A 855 -27.92 2.54 15.28
N ALA A 856 -28.26 1.87 16.39
CA ALA A 856 -29.00 2.45 17.51
C ALA A 856 -28.26 3.62 18.18
N ALA A 857 -26.96 3.47 18.43
CA ALA A 857 -26.15 4.53 19.03
C ALA A 857 -25.95 5.72 18.08
N LEU A 858 -25.67 5.45 16.80
CA LEU A 858 -25.42 6.49 15.80
C LEU A 858 -26.67 7.32 15.48
N ALA A 859 -27.86 6.73 15.57
CA ALA A 859 -29.11 7.46 15.34
C ALA A 859 -29.29 8.65 16.29
N GLU A 860 -28.81 8.54 17.53
CA GLU A 860 -28.94 9.59 18.56
C GLU A 860 -27.62 10.33 18.86
N GLN A 861 -26.47 9.64 18.77
CA GLN A 861 -25.18 10.14 19.20
C GLN A 861 -24.18 10.32 18.03
N GLY A 862 -24.58 10.11 16.80
CA GLY A 862 -23.66 10.10 15.66
C GLY A 862 -22.92 11.43 15.43
N ASP A 863 -23.46 12.56 15.93
CA ASP A 863 -22.79 13.86 15.86
C ASP A 863 -21.59 14.00 16.82
N ASP A 864 -21.53 13.16 17.86
CA ASP A 864 -20.43 13.07 18.83
C ASP A 864 -19.84 11.66 18.84
N PRO A 865 -18.73 11.40 18.12
CA PRO A 865 -18.12 10.06 18.05
C PRO A 865 -17.76 9.44 19.40
N ALA A 866 -17.33 10.25 20.37
CA ALA A 866 -17.01 9.77 21.70
C ALA A 866 -18.27 9.40 22.48
N ALA A 867 -19.36 10.15 22.34
CA ALA A 867 -20.64 9.82 22.96
C ALA A 867 -21.23 8.54 22.36
N ALA A 868 -21.14 8.35 21.03
CA ALA A 868 -21.58 7.12 20.36
C ALA A 868 -20.81 5.89 20.88
N ARG A 869 -19.50 6.00 21.07
CA ARG A 869 -18.69 4.93 21.65
C ARG A 869 -19.10 4.63 23.10
N ARG A 870 -19.27 5.65 23.95
CA ARG A 870 -19.75 5.47 25.33
C ARG A 870 -21.12 4.79 25.38
N ALA A 871 -22.04 5.22 24.49
CA ALA A 871 -23.36 4.59 24.40
C ALA A 871 -23.26 3.08 24.07
N LEU A 872 -22.35 2.69 23.18
CA LEU A 872 -22.09 1.30 22.83
C LEU A 872 -21.45 0.52 23.98
N ASP A 873 -20.44 1.09 24.65
CA ASP A 873 -19.81 0.47 25.81
C ASP A 873 -20.83 0.19 26.93
N GLU A 874 -21.78 1.10 27.11
CA GLU A 874 -22.86 0.97 28.09
C GLU A 874 -23.98 -0.01 27.64
N LEU A 875 -24.28 -0.07 26.34
CA LEU A 875 -25.33 -0.94 25.80
C LEU A 875 -24.88 -2.40 25.69
N THR A 876 -23.64 -2.66 25.32
CA THR A 876 -23.13 -4.02 25.04
C THR A 876 -23.37 -5.03 26.17
N PRO A 877 -23.11 -4.71 27.45
CA PRO A 877 -23.42 -5.66 28.54
C PRO A 877 -24.88 -6.04 28.69
N TRP A 878 -25.80 -5.19 28.21
CA TRP A 878 -27.25 -5.46 28.25
C TRP A 878 -27.67 -6.43 27.15
N LEU A 879 -27.00 -6.39 25.99
CA LEU A 879 -27.27 -7.30 24.87
C LEU A 879 -26.92 -8.76 25.17
N GLU A 880 -26.02 -8.99 26.13
CA GLU A 880 -25.59 -10.33 26.53
C GLU A 880 -26.49 -10.96 27.64
N ARG A 881 -27.50 -10.25 28.12
CA ARG A 881 -28.38 -10.71 29.17
C ARG A 881 -29.46 -11.65 28.63
N ASP A 882 -29.81 -12.66 29.41
CA ASP A 882 -30.89 -13.61 29.08
C ASP A 882 -32.26 -12.96 28.97
N ASP A 883 -32.50 -11.82 29.64
CA ASP A 883 -33.77 -11.10 29.64
C ASP A 883 -33.83 -9.95 28.60
N TRP A 884 -32.83 -9.82 27.76
CA TRP A 884 -32.74 -8.75 26.74
C TRP A 884 -33.94 -8.70 25.78
N GLU A 885 -34.34 -9.84 25.22
CA GLU A 885 -35.46 -9.91 24.27
C GLU A 885 -36.77 -9.44 24.93
N ALA A 886 -37.03 -9.86 26.17
CA ALA A 886 -38.23 -9.46 26.89
C ALA A 886 -38.22 -7.97 27.26
N LEU A 887 -37.05 -7.41 27.61
CA LEU A 887 -36.88 -6.00 27.88
C LEU A 887 -37.15 -5.18 26.65
N LEU A 888 -36.54 -5.56 25.50
CA LEU A 888 -36.72 -4.88 24.24
C LEU A 888 -38.19 -4.95 23.75
N ASP A 889 -38.87 -6.11 23.84
CA ASP A 889 -40.27 -6.25 23.41
C ASP A 889 -41.22 -5.38 24.26
N ASN A 890 -41.00 -5.33 25.58
CA ASN A 890 -41.83 -4.48 26.44
C ASN A 890 -41.69 -2.99 26.06
N TYR A 891 -40.51 -2.52 25.79
CA TYR A 891 -40.23 -1.17 25.30
C TYR A 891 -40.83 -0.96 23.89
N ALA A 892 -40.60 -1.90 22.98
CA ALA A 892 -41.07 -1.85 21.60
C ALA A 892 -42.62 -1.76 21.54
N ARG A 893 -43.35 -2.44 22.41
CA ARG A 893 -44.82 -2.33 22.47
C ARG A 893 -45.26 -0.89 22.74
N CYS A 894 -44.55 -0.17 23.62
CA CYS A 894 -44.89 1.25 23.92
C CYS A 894 -44.64 2.14 22.71
N VAL A 895 -43.46 1.97 22.01
CA VAL A 895 -43.10 2.79 20.84
C VAL A 895 -43.97 2.46 19.63
N ARG A 896 -44.20 1.16 19.33
CA ARG A 896 -44.97 0.76 18.15
C ARG A 896 -46.43 1.26 18.19
N ILE A 897 -47.10 1.28 19.33
CA ILE A 897 -48.49 1.75 19.46
C ILE A 897 -48.60 3.28 19.35
N THR A 898 -47.54 4.00 19.67
CA THR A 898 -47.50 5.47 19.68
C THR A 898 -46.81 6.08 18.43
N ARG A 899 -46.24 5.24 17.56
CA ARG A 899 -45.42 5.67 16.39
C ARG A 899 -46.17 6.58 15.38
N SER A 900 -47.49 6.48 15.32
CA SER A 900 -48.33 7.28 14.40
C SER A 900 -48.76 8.62 14.99
N LEU A 901 -48.35 8.94 16.22
CA LEU A 901 -48.72 10.21 16.84
C LEU A 901 -47.72 11.28 16.48
N GLU A 902 -48.18 12.32 15.79
CA GLU A 902 -47.34 13.46 15.38
C GLU A 902 -47.13 14.48 16.54
N GLU A 903 -48.08 14.52 17.49
CA GLU A 903 -48.03 15.45 18.63
C GLU A 903 -47.66 14.72 19.91
N ARG A 904 -46.90 15.42 20.78
CA ARG A 904 -46.67 14.96 22.15
C ARG A 904 -47.91 15.23 22.99
N LEU A 905 -48.52 14.18 23.51
CA LEU A 905 -49.68 14.22 24.38
C LEU A 905 -49.25 14.47 25.84
N ALA A 906 -50.04 15.23 26.58
CA ALA A 906 -49.80 15.41 28.00
C ALA A 906 -50.53 14.32 28.84
N VAL A 907 -49.81 13.80 29.83
CA VAL A 907 -50.39 12.82 30.78
C VAL A 907 -51.17 13.56 31.87
N ASP A 908 -52.47 13.21 32.07
CA ASP A 908 -53.29 13.62 33.20
C ASP A 908 -53.52 12.45 34.18
N PRO A 909 -52.85 12.45 35.35
CA PRO A 909 -52.98 11.36 36.33
C PRO A 909 -54.41 11.10 36.83
N ALA A 910 -55.29 12.13 36.72
CA ALA A 910 -56.68 11.99 37.20
C ALA A 910 -57.54 11.12 36.27
N LEU A 911 -57.12 10.88 35.05
CA LEU A 911 -57.84 10.06 34.07
C LEU A 911 -57.49 8.55 34.16
N PHE A 912 -56.56 8.13 35.03
CA PHE A 912 -56.23 6.73 35.22
C PHE A 912 -57.25 6.03 36.15
N THR A 913 -58.07 5.19 35.60
CA THR A 913 -59.12 4.45 36.30
C THR A 913 -58.65 3.07 36.79
N GLU A 914 -57.80 2.41 36.07
CA GLU A 914 -57.25 1.11 36.41
C GLU A 914 -55.99 1.23 37.29
N GLN A 915 -55.79 0.24 38.16
CA GLN A 915 -54.62 0.19 39.04
C GLN A 915 -53.32 0.03 38.23
N ALA A 916 -53.35 -0.80 37.17
CA ALA A 916 -52.18 -1.01 36.32
C ALA A 916 -51.73 0.30 35.59
N SER A 917 -52.68 1.19 35.22
CA SER A 917 -52.39 2.49 34.62
C SER A 917 -51.72 3.43 35.65
N ARG A 918 -52.14 3.42 36.90
CA ARG A 918 -51.55 4.22 37.99
C ARG A 918 -50.16 3.72 38.35
N ASP A 919 -50.02 2.37 38.45
CA ASP A 919 -48.73 1.73 38.76
C ASP A 919 -47.71 2.04 37.65
N LEU A 920 -48.12 1.98 36.38
CA LEU A 920 -47.24 2.30 35.26
C LEU A 920 -46.87 3.80 35.25
N TYR A 921 -47.81 4.68 35.54
CA TYR A 921 -47.52 6.11 35.61
C TYR A 921 -46.51 6.43 36.71
N GLU A 922 -46.68 5.85 37.92
CA GLU A 922 -45.74 6.09 39.01
C GLU A 922 -44.36 5.53 38.69
N ALA A 923 -44.30 4.32 38.12
CA ALA A 923 -43.03 3.73 37.69
C ALA A 923 -42.35 4.59 36.57
N TYR A 924 -43.12 5.08 35.58
CA TYR A 924 -42.63 5.98 34.55
C TYR A 924 -42.09 7.29 35.15
N ARG A 925 -42.80 7.90 36.10
CA ARG A 925 -42.33 9.14 36.76
C ARG A 925 -40.97 8.95 37.41
N GLN A 926 -40.81 7.84 38.17
CA GLN A 926 -39.54 7.47 38.80
C GLN A 926 -38.44 7.22 37.78
N ALA A 927 -38.72 6.48 36.71
CA ALA A 927 -37.80 6.22 35.62
C ALA A 927 -37.36 7.53 34.89
N SER A 928 -38.33 8.43 34.63
CA SER A 928 -38.08 9.72 34.01
C SER A 928 -37.19 10.62 34.88
N GLU A 929 -37.46 10.67 36.20
CA GLU A 929 -36.63 11.39 37.17
C GLU A 929 -35.20 10.83 37.24
N GLN A 930 -35.07 9.49 37.22
CA GLN A 930 -33.78 8.79 37.23
C GLN A 930 -32.93 9.09 35.97
N VAL A 931 -33.52 8.96 34.80
CA VAL A 931 -32.84 9.23 33.51
C VAL A 931 -32.48 10.71 33.40
N ALA A 932 -33.36 11.63 33.80
CA ALA A 932 -33.09 13.07 33.77
C ALA A 932 -31.97 13.48 34.76
N ALA A 933 -31.86 12.81 35.92
CA ALA A 933 -30.79 13.11 36.87
C ALA A 933 -29.40 12.64 36.45
N SER A 934 -29.32 11.56 35.64
CA SER A 934 -28.07 11.00 35.14
C SER A 934 -28.28 10.38 33.74
N PRO A 935 -28.33 11.22 32.69
CA PRO A 935 -28.63 10.74 31.36
C PRO A 935 -27.46 9.89 30.82
N SER A 936 -27.69 8.56 30.79
CA SER A 936 -26.76 7.58 30.21
C SER A 936 -27.54 6.35 29.72
N VAL A 937 -26.95 5.58 28.80
CA VAL A 937 -27.58 4.32 28.35
C VAL A 937 -27.73 3.33 29.50
N THR A 938 -26.76 3.25 30.38
CA THR A 938 -26.83 2.40 31.59
C THR A 938 -28.04 2.76 32.42
N THR A 939 -28.26 4.06 32.74
CA THR A 939 -29.39 4.53 33.52
C THR A 939 -30.72 4.27 32.82
N LEU A 940 -30.79 4.52 31.49
CA LEU A 940 -31.94 4.19 30.67
C LEU A 940 -32.29 2.70 30.77
N MET A 941 -31.31 1.82 30.56
CA MET A 941 -31.53 0.38 30.55
C MET A 941 -31.96 -0.15 31.92
N GLN A 942 -31.41 0.41 33.02
CA GLN A 942 -31.89 0.11 34.40
C GLN A 942 -33.35 0.53 34.62
N ALA A 943 -33.71 1.71 34.14
CA ALA A 943 -35.07 2.22 34.21
C ALA A 943 -36.04 1.35 33.39
N LEU A 944 -35.67 0.98 32.15
CA LEU A 944 -36.48 0.08 31.31
C LEU A 944 -36.61 -1.31 31.88
N ALA A 945 -35.56 -1.87 32.49
CA ALA A 945 -35.63 -3.15 33.18
C ALA A 945 -36.61 -3.11 34.36
N SER A 946 -36.64 -1.99 35.09
CA SER A 946 -37.61 -1.78 36.20
C SER A 946 -39.03 -1.59 35.70
N LEU A 947 -39.22 -0.94 34.55
CA LEU A 947 -40.50 -0.72 33.89
C LEU A 947 -41.09 -1.99 33.27
N GLY A 948 -40.24 -2.92 32.79
CA GLY A 948 -40.65 -4.08 31.99
C GLY A 948 -41.84 -4.87 32.59
N PRO A 949 -41.78 -5.33 33.87
CA PRO A 949 -42.88 -6.08 34.49
C PRO A 949 -44.16 -5.25 34.60
N VAL A 950 -44.04 -3.94 34.82
CA VAL A 950 -45.21 -3.04 34.97
C VAL A 950 -45.84 -2.74 33.61
N ILE A 951 -45.02 -2.59 32.55
CA ILE A 951 -45.46 -2.46 31.16
C ILE A 951 -46.20 -3.71 30.74
N ALA A 952 -45.65 -4.90 30.97
CA ALA A 952 -46.28 -6.17 30.64
C ALA A 952 -47.67 -6.29 31.29
N ARG A 953 -47.76 -6.05 32.60
CA ARG A 953 -49.04 -6.06 33.34
C ARG A 953 -50.03 -5.01 32.79
N PHE A 954 -49.55 -3.81 32.43
CA PHE A 954 -50.42 -2.78 31.85
C PHE A 954 -51.08 -3.26 30.59
N PHE A 955 -50.32 -3.84 29.65
CA PHE A 955 -50.84 -4.35 28.40
C PHE A 955 -51.77 -5.60 28.58
N ASP A 956 -51.58 -6.36 29.66
CA ASP A 956 -52.44 -7.48 29.97
C ASP A 956 -53.79 -7.04 30.60
N ASP A 957 -53.74 -6.03 31.47
CA ASP A 957 -54.92 -5.60 32.27
C ASP A 957 -55.69 -4.43 31.62
N VAL A 958 -55.09 -3.69 30.65
CA VAL A 958 -55.64 -2.43 30.16
C VAL A 958 -55.77 -2.44 28.62
N LEU A 959 -56.97 -2.18 28.10
CA LEU A 959 -57.18 -1.98 26.68
C LEU A 959 -56.74 -0.54 26.28
N VAL A 960 -55.51 -0.38 25.75
CA VAL A 960 -54.93 0.94 25.40
C VAL A 960 -55.87 1.76 24.50
N MET A 961 -56.45 1.14 23.48
CA MET A 961 -57.34 1.78 22.51
C MET A 961 -58.80 1.83 23.04
N ALA A 962 -59.00 2.45 24.18
CA ALA A 962 -60.31 2.67 24.80
C ALA A 962 -61.28 3.44 23.89
N GLU A 963 -62.60 3.22 24.05
CA GLU A 963 -63.64 3.96 23.33
C GLU A 963 -63.67 5.44 23.71
N ASP A 964 -63.49 5.74 25.02
CA ASP A 964 -63.32 7.11 25.47
C ASP A 964 -62.01 7.72 24.96
N LEU A 965 -62.16 8.80 24.19
CA LEU A 965 -61.05 9.48 23.55
C LEU A 965 -60.07 10.07 24.56
N ALA A 966 -60.52 10.64 25.64
CA ALA A 966 -59.67 11.25 26.66
C ALA A 966 -58.84 10.19 27.37
N VAL A 967 -59.46 9.09 27.76
CA VAL A 967 -58.80 7.95 28.38
C VAL A 967 -57.77 7.31 27.41
N ARG A 968 -58.17 7.14 26.14
CA ARG A 968 -57.26 6.62 25.11
C ARG A 968 -56.06 7.52 24.93
N GLN A 969 -56.22 8.82 24.74
CA GLN A 969 -55.13 9.78 24.55
C GLN A 969 -54.21 9.80 25.78
N ASN A 970 -54.75 9.74 26.97
CA ASN A 970 -53.96 9.74 28.20
C ASN A 970 -53.08 8.47 28.34
N ARG A 971 -53.62 7.30 27.95
CA ARG A 971 -52.86 6.03 27.92
C ARG A 971 -51.76 6.08 26.88
N LEU A 972 -52.04 6.60 25.68
CA LEU A 972 -51.04 6.82 24.62
C LEU A 972 -49.98 7.85 25.04
N ALA A 973 -50.37 8.92 25.76
CA ALA A 973 -49.44 9.90 26.30
C ALA A 973 -48.41 9.26 27.25
N LEU A 974 -48.85 8.37 28.13
CA LEU A 974 -47.98 7.64 29.03
C LEU A 974 -47.00 6.74 28.28
N LEU A 975 -47.47 5.95 27.29
CA LEU A 975 -46.62 5.09 26.49
C LEU A 975 -45.65 5.88 25.62
N GLN A 976 -46.09 7.02 25.06
CA GLN A 976 -45.24 7.94 24.30
C GLN A 976 -44.13 8.53 25.20
N GLY A 977 -44.45 8.86 26.48
CA GLY A 977 -43.46 9.30 27.45
C GLY A 977 -42.41 8.24 27.77
N ILE A 978 -42.80 6.96 27.85
CA ILE A 978 -41.86 5.84 28.03
C ILE A 978 -40.96 5.69 26.81
N GLY A 979 -41.52 5.77 25.60
CA GLY A 979 -40.73 5.74 24.35
C GLY A 979 -39.71 6.86 24.27
N ALA A 980 -40.07 8.05 24.77
CA ALA A 980 -39.23 9.24 24.78
C ALA A 980 -38.02 9.19 25.74
N LEU A 981 -37.97 8.23 26.67
CA LEU A 981 -36.87 8.08 27.62
C LEU A 981 -35.51 7.82 26.93
N SER A 982 -35.50 7.26 25.76
CA SER A 982 -34.30 6.91 25.02
C SER A 982 -33.80 8.05 24.11
N GLU A 983 -34.58 9.11 23.92
CA GLU A 983 -34.23 10.24 23.09
C GLU A 983 -32.92 10.90 23.57
N GLY A 984 -32.01 11.15 22.64
CA GLY A 984 -30.69 11.71 22.92
C GLY A 984 -29.69 10.73 23.53
N LEU A 985 -30.06 9.45 23.74
CA LEU A 985 -29.20 8.41 24.30
C LEU A 985 -28.94 7.27 23.31
N VAL A 986 -30.03 6.59 22.85
CA VAL A 986 -29.92 5.47 21.91
C VAL A 986 -31.28 5.18 21.27
N ASP A 987 -31.36 4.98 19.97
CA ASP A 987 -32.59 4.57 19.28
C ASP A 987 -32.72 3.05 19.29
N LEU A 988 -33.35 2.51 20.30
CA LEU A 988 -33.60 1.06 20.42
C LEU A 988 -34.49 0.48 19.31
N SER A 989 -35.12 1.32 18.48
CA SER A 989 -35.89 0.84 17.32
C SER A 989 -35.02 0.28 16.19
N GLN A 990 -33.71 0.53 16.22
CA GLN A 990 -32.74 -0.02 15.27
C GLN A 990 -32.23 -1.41 15.65
N MET A 991 -32.60 -1.89 16.84
CA MET A 991 -32.15 -3.18 17.34
C MET A 991 -32.89 -4.35 16.67
N GLU A 992 -32.16 -5.44 16.41
CA GLU A 992 -32.72 -6.66 15.88
C GLU A 992 -33.75 -7.26 16.89
N GLY A 993 -34.94 -7.53 16.42
CA GLY A 993 -36.05 -8.01 17.27
C GLY A 993 -37.02 -6.92 17.76
N PHE A 994 -36.71 -5.61 17.50
CA PHE A 994 -37.60 -4.50 17.87
C PHE A 994 -38.91 -4.55 17.13
#